data_180662a5eba87970a1e3ca24ff32ba76
#
_entry.id   180662a5eba87970a1e3ca24ff32ba76
#
_cell.length_a   1.000
_cell.length_b   1.000
_cell.length_c   1.000
_cell.angle_alpha   90.00
_cell.angle_beta   90.00
_cell.angle_gamma   90.00
#
_symmetry.space_group_name_H-M   'P 1'
#
loop_
_entity.id
_entity.type
_entity.pdbx_description
1 polymer ?
#
loop_
_entity_poly.entity_id
_entity_poly.type
_entity_poly.pdbx_seq_one_letter_code
_entity_poly.pdbx_strand_id
1 'polypeptide(L)'
;MNKKILIALLLHDIGRLIGRDKIIRSRFESSANSFYKEGKYFHAQIGAWWLDQIFHDIKEWQWIENVILYHLNDTPPHNIDENTHSLIRLADWLGSGERVEIEEKTTSFSHEDRLINVFYGLFGGQKAKQSFYPLYPLDLEHIYPREKEGDYAGLIEGFENELKELQLNKQNFLEKLYFLLFKYTWSVPAQTERAGFYPDISLFAHLKLTAALGICLLSAKINCHKILTKLNEYWQNNKRSFLESIEKEKDFDIPIATLLLGDLSGIQSFIFNVPSKGAAKSLKGRSLYLEILLYVIAHYILKEFNLPLTNILYIGGGNFYLLLPPNKKDKLEKLQRKIDKVLFSAHKGQIWVGLAWEDLNIKDLLNPNRFAKKFGRDIHDKMQFHKMKKFKSEDIFNPFSASARRCEVCGEEAKIEEEEIKICEFCDSLRRLARELRKAKYFYLKESDIRKNYKTYKDVFSAFGYEAGFCEKLKDDTRCYLINEIPEKLNNNLVGFIFLPISLPLSEEGNVLSFEELVEKGKGAKQLGVLKIDLDNLGFILGKGWEKWEKEDFNKPCEDKQRESKLSISRIAFLSTMLSLFFNWQVAKLAERDEYKDSIYLIFSGGDDVFAVGAWERVFYFLKEIREKFEEFTKNELVTFSSSYLIVPTHFPVIRFSHLIEDGLAEAKGIEEDRKCPPPKNKGMFLNVCLDWGYKGKREDKTSVWELYEWIERIEKEAERDIEQFSRRLGLIAGVFSSGLREMKKGKLKGIEHVWRFAYGLRDWVKQYQNLVEDLVRLNQELIVEVWKEGEKKWLIAHPDFINLIARILNLKYRG
;
A
#
# COMPACT_ATOMS: atom_id res chain seq x y z
N MET A 1 -24.30 -2.25 -17.93
CA MET A 1 -22.92 -1.97 -18.40
C MET A 1 -22.73 -2.50 -19.81
N ASN A 2 -22.17 -1.72 -20.71
CA ASN A 2 -21.91 -2.20 -22.07
C ASN A 2 -20.61 -3.01 -22.09
N LYS A 3 -20.75 -4.35 -22.09
CA LYS A 3 -19.63 -5.30 -22.01
C LYS A 3 -18.61 -5.10 -23.15
N LYS A 4 -19.07 -4.83 -24.37
CA LYS A 4 -18.21 -4.64 -25.53
C LYS A 4 -17.31 -3.41 -25.40
N ILE A 5 -17.87 -2.28 -24.96
CA ILE A 5 -17.10 -1.04 -24.71
C ILE A 5 -16.03 -1.29 -23.65
N LEU A 6 -16.37 -1.99 -22.55
CA LEU A 6 -15.40 -2.26 -21.49
C LEU A 6 -14.25 -3.17 -21.97
N ILE A 7 -14.54 -4.20 -22.77
CA ILE A 7 -13.50 -5.05 -23.36
C ILE A 7 -12.59 -4.23 -24.29
N ALA A 8 -13.18 -3.41 -25.15
CA ALA A 8 -12.41 -2.55 -26.06
C ALA A 8 -11.49 -1.58 -25.29
N LEU A 9 -12.01 -0.95 -24.21
CA LEU A 9 -11.23 -0.07 -23.34
C LEU A 9 -10.09 -0.80 -22.61
N LEU A 10 -10.31 -2.06 -22.18
CA LEU A 10 -9.27 -2.85 -21.52
C LEU A 10 -8.19 -3.35 -22.48
N LEU A 11 -8.48 -3.46 -23.78
CA LEU A 11 -7.56 -4.04 -24.76
C LEU A 11 -7.04 -3.02 -25.78
N HIS A 12 -7.51 -1.75 -25.79
CA HIS A 12 -7.20 -0.78 -26.85
C HIS A 12 -5.71 -0.59 -27.13
N ASP A 13 -4.88 -0.61 -26.08
CA ASP A 13 -3.44 -0.39 -26.14
C ASP A 13 -2.59 -1.66 -25.94
N ILE A 14 -3.20 -2.86 -26.03
CA ILE A 14 -2.47 -4.14 -25.84
C ILE A 14 -1.32 -4.30 -26.84
N GLY A 15 -1.43 -3.71 -28.00
CA GLY A 15 -0.36 -3.70 -29.01
C GLY A 15 0.92 -3.02 -28.53
N ARG A 16 0.89 -2.24 -27.44
CA ARG A 16 2.11 -1.71 -26.80
C ARG A 16 2.94 -2.81 -26.12
N LEU A 17 2.32 -3.91 -25.70
CA LEU A 17 3.01 -5.12 -25.31
C LEU A 17 3.46 -5.92 -26.55
N ILE A 18 2.50 -6.27 -27.41
CA ILE A 18 2.68 -7.22 -28.53
C ILE A 18 3.69 -6.69 -29.57
N GLY A 19 3.64 -5.41 -29.89
CA GLY A 19 4.52 -4.79 -30.91
C GLY A 19 5.99 -4.70 -30.51
N ARG A 20 6.36 -5.12 -29.30
CA ARG A 20 7.76 -5.19 -28.82
C ARG A 20 8.44 -6.52 -29.12
N ASP A 21 7.69 -7.56 -29.47
CA ASP A 21 8.25 -8.83 -29.95
C ASP A 21 8.62 -8.75 -31.43
N LYS A 22 9.89 -9.06 -31.75
CA LYS A 22 10.43 -8.97 -33.13
C LYS A 22 9.80 -10.00 -34.07
N ILE A 23 9.47 -11.20 -33.55
CA ILE A 23 8.91 -12.29 -34.36
C ILE A 23 7.47 -11.97 -34.71
N ILE A 24 6.67 -11.56 -33.73
CA ILE A 24 5.27 -11.18 -33.95
C ILE A 24 5.18 -9.99 -34.89
N ARG A 25 6.07 -9.00 -34.71
CA ARG A 25 6.18 -7.84 -35.58
C ARG A 25 6.48 -8.24 -37.05
N SER A 26 7.46 -9.11 -37.26
CA SER A 26 7.80 -9.61 -38.60
C SER A 26 6.63 -10.41 -39.25
N ARG A 27 5.90 -11.20 -38.46
CA ARG A 27 4.69 -11.90 -38.94
C ARG A 27 3.60 -10.90 -39.32
N PHE A 28 3.36 -9.88 -38.53
CA PHE A 28 2.41 -8.82 -38.85
C PHE A 28 2.80 -8.05 -40.13
N GLU A 29 4.04 -7.62 -40.25
CA GLU A 29 4.56 -6.88 -41.39
C GLU A 29 4.50 -7.72 -42.69
N SER A 30 4.71 -9.03 -42.61
CA SER A 30 4.60 -9.97 -43.75
C SER A 30 3.15 -10.39 -44.07
N SER A 31 2.20 -10.12 -43.17
CA SER A 31 0.81 -10.39 -43.41
C SER A 31 0.26 -9.52 -44.52
N ALA A 32 -0.37 -10.13 -45.51
CA ALA A 32 -0.92 -9.44 -46.70
C ALA A 32 -2.21 -8.64 -46.40
N ASN A 33 -2.71 -8.67 -45.16
CA ASN A 33 -3.99 -8.06 -44.83
C ASN A 33 -3.89 -6.54 -44.73
N SER A 34 -4.36 -5.85 -45.77
CA SER A 34 -4.39 -4.38 -45.86
C SER A 34 -5.29 -3.71 -44.82
N PHE A 35 -6.32 -4.41 -44.34
CA PHE A 35 -7.30 -3.90 -43.36
C PHE A 35 -6.65 -3.35 -42.09
N TYR A 36 -5.70 -4.08 -41.50
CA TYR A 36 -5.06 -3.60 -40.27
C TYR A 36 -4.14 -2.38 -40.51
N LYS A 37 -3.70 -2.13 -41.74
CA LYS A 37 -2.88 -0.95 -42.11
C LYS A 37 -3.68 0.35 -42.15
N GLU A 38 -5.00 0.30 -42.09
CA GLU A 38 -5.89 1.48 -42.01
C GLU A 38 -5.85 2.19 -40.64
N GLY A 39 -5.43 1.51 -39.57
CA GLY A 39 -5.19 2.14 -38.29
C GLY A 39 -4.06 3.18 -38.34
N LYS A 40 -4.21 4.30 -37.66
CA LYS A 40 -3.24 5.44 -37.69
C LYS A 40 -1.90 5.10 -37.03
N TYR A 41 -1.89 4.22 -36.03
CA TYR A 41 -0.71 3.91 -35.23
C TYR A 41 -0.39 2.43 -35.17
N PHE A 42 0.90 2.11 -35.22
CA PHE A 42 1.39 0.73 -35.28
C PHE A 42 0.87 -0.17 -34.13
N HIS A 43 0.82 0.34 -32.88
CA HIS A 43 0.32 -0.46 -31.75
C HIS A 43 -1.18 -0.80 -31.89
N ALA A 44 -2.00 0.10 -32.46
CA ALA A 44 -3.40 -0.19 -32.74
C ALA A 44 -3.55 -1.28 -33.82
N GLN A 45 -2.72 -1.16 -34.88
CA GLN A 45 -2.70 -2.11 -36.01
C GLN A 45 -2.32 -3.53 -35.55
N ILE A 46 -1.17 -3.69 -34.89
CA ILE A 46 -0.64 -4.97 -34.48
C ILE A 46 -1.47 -5.58 -33.31
N GLY A 47 -2.01 -4.73 -32.41
CA GLY A 47 -2.88 -5.19 -31.33
C GLY A 47 -4.18 -5.77 -31.83
N ALA A 48 -4.87 -5.09 -32.76
CA ALA A 48 -6.11 -5.58 -33.37
C ALA A 48 -5.85 -6.87 -34.18
N TRP A 49 -4.82 -6.89 -35.02
CA TRP A 49 -4.45 -8.08 -35.80
C TRP A 49 -4.15 -9.30 -34.90
N TRP A 50 -3.35 -9.11 -33.83
CA TRP A 50 -2.97 -10.20 -32.95
C TRP A 50 -4.17 -10.75 -32.15
N LEU A 51 -5.04 -9.88 -31.66
CA LEU A 51 -6.24 -10.29 -30.95
C LEU A 51 -7.24 -11.01 -31.86
N ASP A 52 -7.31 -10.63 -33.16
CA ASP A 52 -8.14 -11.32 -34.12
C ASP A 52 -7.74 -12.79 -34.30
N GLN A 53 -6.45 -13.12 -34.24
CA GLN A 53 -5.99 -14.51 -34.30
C GLN A 53 -6.53 -15.35 -33.12
N ILE A 54 -6.99 -14.69 -32.03
CA ILE A 54 -7.51 -15.35 -30.82
C ILE A 54 -9.04 -15.38 -30.79
N PHE A 55 -9.70 -14.35 -31.32
CA PHE A 55 -11.12 -14.08 -31.10
C PHE A 55 -11.97 -14.00 -32.40
N HIS A 56 -11.40 -14.24 -33.57
CA HIS A 56 -12.09 -14.06 -34.88
C HIS A 56 -13.43 -14.81 -35.00
N ASP A 57 -13.57 -15.99 -34.37
CA ASP A 57 -14.79 -16.77 -34.39
C ASP A 57 -15.95 -16.20 -33.57
N ILE A 58 -15.71 -15.09 -32.84
CA ILE A 58 -16.72 -14.52 -31.96
C ILE A 58 -17.49 -13.41 -32.68
N LYS A 59 -18.80 -13.61 -32.84
CA LYS A 59 -19.69 -12.69 -33.56
C LYS A 59 -19.58 -11.22 -33.15
N GLU A 60 -19.33 -10.95 -31.85
CA GLU A 60 -19.21 -9.61 -31.34
C GLU A 60 -17.80 -9.01 -31.52
N TRP A 61 -16.84 -9.81 -31.92
CA TRP A 61 -15.42 -9.43 -31.96
C TRP A 61 -15.16 -8.35 -33.01
N GLN A 62 -15.73 -8.44 -34.21
CA GLN A 62 -15.50 -7.46 -35.25
C GLN A 62 -15.76 -6.01 -34.84
N TRP A 63 -16.75 -5.77 -33.96
CA TRP A 63 -16.98 -4.43 -33.44
C TRP A 63 -15.86 -3.99 -32.48
N ILE A 64 -15.39 -4.90 -31.60
CA ILE A 64 -14.31 -4.64 -30.63
C ILE A 64 -13.00 -4.40 -31.37
N GLU A 65 -12.69 -5.24 -32.36
CA GLU A 65 -11.54 -5.13 -33.24
C GLU A 65 -11.48 -3.76 -33.93
N ASN A 66 -12.57 -3.33 -34.54
CA ASN A 66 -12.66 -2.01 -35.17
C ASN A 66 -12.41 -0.88 -34.16
N VAL A 67 -12.94 -0.98 -32.93
CA VAL A 67 -12.64 -0.01 -31.88
C VAL A 67 -11.14 0.04 -31.59
N ILE A 68 -10.51 -1.11 -31.40
CA ILE A 68 -9.08 -1.20 -31.10
C ILE A 68 -8.25 -0.66 -32.26
N LEU A 69 -8.58 -1.03 -33.50
CA LEU A 69 -7.85 -0.61 -34.69
C LEU A 69 -7.92 0.92 -34.92
N TYR A 70 -9.10 1.50 -34.73
CA TYR A 70 -9.36 2.89 -35.08
C TYR A 70 -9.39 3.85 -33.91
N HIS A 71 -9.13 3.40 -32.64
CA HIS A 71 -9.31 4.23 -31.45
C HIS A 71 -8.51 5.56 -31.47
N LEU A 72 -7.46 5.68 -32.29
CA LEU A 72 -6.66 6.90 -32.47
C LEU A 72 -6.87 7.58 -33.82
N ASN A 73 -7.73 7.04 -34.70
CA ASN A 73 -8.03 7.67 -35.98
C ASN A 73 -8.91 8.91 -35.79
N ASP A 74 -8.85 9.84 -36.71
CA ASP A 74 -9.65 11.07 -36.60
C ASP A 74 -11.12 10.84 -36.97
N THR A 75 -11.42 9.80 -37.76
CA THR A 75 -12.77 9.40 -38.19
C THR A 75 -13.10 8.00 -37.65
N PRO A 76 -14.35 7.78 -37.19
CA PRO A 76 -14.81 6.46 -36.77
C PRO A 76 -14.95 5.51 -37.96
N PRO A 77 -14.83 4.17 -37.76
CA PRO A 77 -15.24 3.18 -38.76
C PRO A 77 -16.76 3.16 -38.89
N HIS A 78 -17.27 2.64 -40.05
CA HIS A 78 -18.69 2.67 -40.38
C HIS A 78 -19.65 2.03 -39.38
N ASN A 79 -19.18 1.12 -38.57
CA ASN A 79 -20.00 0.38 -37.60
C ASN A 79 -19.95 0.93 -36.16
N ILE A 80 -19.30 2.07 -35.95
CA ILE A 80 -19.16 2.73 -34.65
C ILE A 80 -19.65 4.18 -34.76
N ASP A 81 -20.56 4.58 -33.87
CA ASP A 81 -21.02 5.97 -33.85
C ASP A 81 -19.91 6.89 -33.36
N GLU A 82 -19.97 8.14 -33.85
CA GLU A 82 -18.93 9.15 -33.64
C GLU A 82 -18.73 9.49 -32.14
N ASN A 83 -19.81 9.48 -31.35
CA ASN A 83 -19.71 9.79 -29.94
C ASN A 83 -19.05 8.66 -29.15
N THR A 84 -19.37 7.40 -29.46
CA THR A 84 -18.72 6.22 -28.86
C THR A 84 -17.23 6.15 -29.20
N HIS A 85 -16.87 6.39 -30.47
CA HIS A 85 -15.48 6.48 -30.88
C HIS A 85 -14.73 7.59 -30.13
N SER A 86 -15.30 8.79 -30.10
CA SER A 86 -14.73 9.94 -29.40
C SER A 86 -14.66 9.74 -27.87
N LEU A 87 -15.61 8.98 -27.28
CA LEU A 87 -15.56 8.60 -25.86
C LEU A 87 -14.31 7.76 -25.55
N ILE A 88 -14.00 6.78 -26.37
CA ILE A 88 -12.83 5.91 -26.15
C ILE A 88 -11.54 6.71 -26.26
N ARG A 89 -11.42 7.54 -27.29
CA ARG A 89 -10.29 8.46 -27.48
C ARG A 89 -10.12 9.44 -26.32
N LEU A 90 -11.24 9.99 -25.84
CA LEU A 90 -11.23 10.93 -24.72
C LEU A 90 -10.83 10.22 -23.42
N ALA A 91 -11.31 9.01 -23.18
CA ALA A 91 -10.94 8.21 -22.03
C ALA A 91 -9.43 7.88 -22.03
N ASP A 92 -8.87 7.50 -23.16
CA ASP A 92 -7.42 7.29 -23.36
C ASP A 92 -6.62 8.59 -23.10
N TRP A 93 -7.09 9.72 -23.63
CA TRP A 93 -6.44 11.02 -23.38
C TRP A 93 -6.40 11.38 -21.90
N LEU A 94 -7.53 11.26 -21.21
CA LEU A 94 -7.67 11.60 -19.80
C LEU A 94 -6.95 10.60 -18.89
N GLY A 95 -6.90 9.33 -19.31
CA GLY A 95 -6.13 8.26 -18.66
C GLY A 95 -4.61 8.41 -18.81
N SER A 96 -4.17 9.27 -19.74
CA SER A 96 -2.77 9.58 -20.03
C SER A 96 -2.46 11.04 -19.73
N GLY A 97 -2.88 11.56 -18.58
CA GLY A 97 -2.70 12.96 -18.18
C GLY A 97 -1.24 13.45 -18.26
N GLU A 98 -0.28 12.54 -18.13
CA GLU A 98 1.15 12.80 -18.29
C GLU A 98 1.58 13.16 -19.73
N ARG A 99 0.73 12.95 -20.74
CA ARG A 99 1.03 13.36 -22.14
C ARG A 99 1.23 14.86 -22.29
N VAL A 100 0.66 15.66 -21.42
CA VAL A 100 0.79 17.12 -21.44
C VAL A 100 2.22 17.57 -21.13
N GLU A 101 3.01 16.75 -20.44
CA GLU A 101 4.40 17.07 -20.05
C GLU A 101 5.43 16.92 -21.16
N ILE A 102 5.05 16.48 -22.37
CA ILE A 102 6.01 15.96 -23.35
C ILE A 102 6.25 16.92 -24.51
N GLU A 103 7.43 17.52 -24.51
CA GLU A 103 7.84 18.47 -25.55
C GLU A 103 8.33 17.85 -26.87
N GLU A 104 8.92 16.63 -26.87
CA GLU A 104 9.48 16.01 -28.08
C GLU A 104 9.08 14.54 -28.24
N LYS A 105 8.63 14.16 -29.46
CA LYS A 105 8.24 12.78 -29.80
C LYS A 105 9.41 12.03 -30.43
N THR A 106 9.78 10.90 -29.83
CA THR A 106 10.38 9.79 -30.57
C THR A 106 9.26 8.87 -31.07
N THR A 107 9.26 8.52 -32.34
CA THR A 107 8.16 7.83 -33.00
C THR A 107 8.32 6.32 -33.09
N SER A 108 9.43 5.75 -32.60
CA SER A 108 9.72 4.31 -32.70
C SER A 108 9.58 3.59 -31.37
N PHE A 109 8.85 2.47 -31.39
CA PHE A 109 8.91 1.49 -30.32
C PHE A 109 10.32 0.93 -30.20
N SER A 110 10.92 0.97 -29.02
CA SER A 110 12.13 0.26 -28.70
C SER A 110 11.80 -1.07 -28.03
N HIS A 111 12.45 -2.15 -28.44
CA HIS A 111 12.39 -3.45 -27.75
C HIS A 111 13.01 -3.40 -26.36
N GLU A 112 13.75 -2.32 -26.07
CA GLU A 112 14.48 -2.13 -24.82
C GLU A 112 13.74 -1.23 -23.82
N ASP A 113 12.59 -0.68 -24.21
CA ASP A 113 11.80 0.14 -23.30
C ASP A 113 11.45 -0.63 -22.02
N ARG A 114 11.72 -0.01 -20.88
CA ARG A 114 11.46 -0.56 -19.55
C ARG A 114 10.69 0.44 -18.70
N LEU A 115 9.82 -0.08 -17.86
CA LEU A 115 9.12 0.72 -16.87
C LEU A 115 10.08 1.10 -15.76
N ILE A 116 10.30 2.41 -15.56
CA ILE A 116 11.12 2.89 -14.46
C ILE A 116 10.39 2.69 -13.13
N ASN A 117 11.15 2.48 -12.07
CA ASN A 117 10.63 2.45 -10.72
C ASN A 117 9.78 3.69 -10.42
N VAL A 118 8.52 3.51 -10.03
CA VAL A 118 7.58 4.60 -9.75
C VAL A 118 8.07 5.56 -8.67
N PHE A 119 8.86 5.07 -7.72
CA PHE A 119 9.45 5.90 -6.66
C PHE A 119 10.60 6.79 -7.16
N TYR A 120 11.16 6.52 -8.35
CA TYR A 120 12.25 7.32 -8.92
C TYR A 120 11.82 8.76 -9.23
N GLY A 121 10.61 8.97 -9.74
CA GLY A 121 10.10 10.30 -10.08
C GLY A 121 9.74 11.19 -8.89
N LEU A 122 9.61 10.60 -7.70
CA LEU A 122 9.25 11.34 -6.50
C LEU A 122 10.37 12.30 -6.09
N PHE A 123 9.98 13.48 -5.62
CA PHE A 123 10.91 14.53 -5.19
C PHE A 123 11.91 14.96 -6.26
N GLY A 124 11.49 14.97 -7.53
CA GLY A 124 12.35 15.36 -8.65
C GLY A 124 13.51 14.38 -8.93
N GLY A 125 13.39 13.12 -8.47
CA GLY A 125 14.45 12.11 -8.61
C GLY A 125 15.63 12.31 -7.67
N GLN A 126 15.55 13.24 -6.71
CA GLN A 126 16.60 13.47 -5.73
C GLN A 126 16.76 12.27 -4.81
N LYS A 127 18.03 11.86 -4.57
CA LYS A 127 18.37 10.71 -3.72
C LYS A 127 17.72 9.36 -4.13
N ALA A 128 17.19 9.26 -5.37
CA ALA A 128 16.64 8.04 -5.94
C ALA A 128 17.66 7.36 -6.87
N LYS A 129 17.75 6.03 -6.79
CA LYS A 129 18.57 5.25 -7.73
C LYS A 129 17.73 4.85 -8.94
N GLN A 130 18.20 5.17 -10.13
CA GLN A 130 17.56 4.72 -11.35
C GLN A 130 17.54 3.20 -11.42
N SER A 131 16.35 2.63 -11.58
CA SER A 131 16.13 1.18 -11.65
C SER A 131 14.81 0.90 -12.36
N PHE A 132 14.65 -0.31 -12.90
CA PHE A 132 13.52 -0.66 -13.75
C PHE A 132 12.82 -1.91 -13.21
N TYR A 133 11.51 -2.03 -13.46
CA TYR A 133 10.81 -3.27 -13.19
C TYR A 133 11.19 -4.32 -14.24
N PRO A 134 11.45 -5.57 -13.83
CA PRO A 134 11.78 -6.65 -14.74
C PRO A 134 10.56 -7.09 -15.53
N LEU A 135 10.76 -7.62 -16.75
CA LEU A 135 9.69 -8.10 -17.63
C LEU A 135 9.37 -9.57 -17.36
N TYR A 136 8.63 -9.79 -16.30
CA TYR A 136 8.10 -11.09 -15.90
C TYR A 136 6.62 -10.97 -15.52
N PRO A 137 5.85 -12.06 -15.58
CA PRO A 137 4.53 -12.10 -14.94
C PRO A 137 4.65 -11.66 -13.48
N LEU A 138 3.59 -11.06 -12.93
CA LEU A 138 3.57 -10.62 -11.55
C LEU A 138 3.87 -11.78 -10.61
N ASP A 139 4.95 -11.68 -9.87
CA ASP A 139 5.30 -12.55 -8.75
C ASP A 139 6.11 -11.77 -7.69
N LEU A 140 6.30 -12.38 -6.53
CA LEU A 140 6.91 -11.71 -5.39
C LEU A 140 8.39 -11.39 -5.57
N GLU A 141 9.11 -12.18 -6.34
CA GLU A 141 10.54 -11.98 -6.59
C GLU A 141 10.77 -10.79 -7.53
N HIS A 142 9.86 -10.60 -8.50
CA HIS A 142 10.02 -9.62 -9.56
C HIS A 142 9.40 -8.24 -9.26
N ILE A 143 8.72 -8.03 -8.11
CA ILE A 143 8.23 -6.68 -7.74
C ILE A 143 9.36 -5.69 -7.42
N TYR A 144 10.59 -6.17 -7.21
CA TYR A 144 11.74 -5.33 -6.89
C TYR A 144 12.37 -4.75 -8.16
N PRO A 145 12.58 -3.43 -8.19
CA PRO A 145 13.24 -2.81 -9.35
C PRO A 145 14.73 -3.17 -9.37
N ARG A 146 15.22 -3.55 -10.56
CA ARG A 146 16.59 -4.02 -10.82
C ARG A 146 17.19 -3.29 -12.02
N GLU A 147 18.29 -3.79 -12.54
CA GLU A 147 18.77 -3.50 -13.88
C GLU A 147 17.81 -4.13 -14.92
N LYS A 148 17.94 -3.76 -16.21
CA LYS A 148 17.07 -4.28 -17.27
C LYS A 148 17.16 -5.82 -17.32
N GLU A 149 16.08 -6.51 -16.91
CA GLU A 149 16.00 -7.98 -16.81
C GLU A 149 14.70 -8.47 -17.47
N GLY A 150 14.70 -9.72 -17.96
CA GLY A 150 13.58 -10.34 -18.66
C GLY A 150 13.40 -9.86 -20.09
N ASP A 151 12.47 -10.45 -20.81
CA ASP A 151 12.17 -10.12 -22.19
C ASP A 151 10.66 -10.11 -22.48
N TYR A 152 10.28 -9.51 -23.59
CA TYR A 152 8.89 -9.42 -24.00
C TYR A 152 8.35 -10.72 -24.58
N ALA A 153 9.19 -11.57 -25.18
CA ALA A 153 8.74 -12.78 -25.86
C ALA A 153 8.11 -13.76 -24.86
N GLY A 154 8.83 -14.08 -23.74
CA GLY A 154 8.29 -14.96 -22.71
C GLY A 154 7.05 -14.41 -22.02
N LEU A 155 7.01 -13.08 -21.80
CA LEU A 155 5.85 -12.42 -21.20
C LEU A 155 4.62 -12.51 -22.12
N ILE A 156 4.78 -12.30 -23.43
CA ILE A 156 3.70 -12.37 -24.42
C ILE A 156 3.21 -13.80 -24.61
N GLU A 157 4.12 -14.78 -24.68
CA GLU A 157 3.78 -16.19 -24.82
C GLU A 157 2.89 -16.66 -23.64
N GLY A 158 3.27 -16.33 -22.41
CA GLY A 158 2.47 -16.64 -21.24
C GLY A 158 1.09 -15.97 -21.27
N PHE A 159 1.03 -14.68 -21.63
CA PHE A 159 -0.22 -13.95 -21.77
C PHE A 159 -1.14 -14.54 -22.85
N GLU A 160 -0.60 -14.86 -24.02
CA GLU A 160 -1.34 -15.45 -25.15
C GLU A 160 -1.95 -16.80 -24.78
N ASN A 161 -1.17 -17.68 -24.15
CA ASN A 161 -1.62 -19.01 -23.75
C ASN A 161 -2.79 -18.94 -22.76
N GLU A 162 -2.72 -18.06 -21.76
CA GLU A 162 -3.82 -17.91 -20.80
C GLU A 162 -5.03 -17.16 -21.40
N LEU A 163 -4.81 -16.17 -22.26
CA LEU A 163 -5.88 -15.42 -22.92
C LEU A 163 -6.74 -16.32 -23.82
N LYS A 164 -6.12 -17.26 -24.56
CA LYS A 164 -6.83 -18.25 -25.40
C LYS A 164 -7.76 -19.15 -24.60
N GLU A 165 -7.44 -19.40 -23.34
CA GLU A 165 -8.30 -20.21 -22.46
C GLU A 165 -9.52 -19.42 -21.93
N LEU A 166 -9.47 -18.08 -21.97
CA LEU A 166 -10.58 -17.23 -21.55
C LEU A 166 -11.67 -17.18 -22.63
N GLN A 167 -12.80 -17.78 -22.34
CA GLN A 167 -13.93 -17.74 -23.27
C GLN A 167 -14.80 -16.49 -23.04
N LEU A 168 -14.88 -15.61 -24.02
CA LEU A 168 -15.56 -14.30 -23.98
C LEU A 168 -17.02 -14.37 -23.51
N ASN A 169 -17.71 -15.46 -23.78
CA ASN A 169 -19.13 -15.66 -23.46
C ASN A 169 -19.38 -16.23 -22.07
N LYS A 170 -18.32 -16.64 -21.35
CA LYS A 170 -18.47 -17.19 -19.99
C LYS A 170 -18.65 -16.13 -18.93
N GLN A 171 -19.27 -16.57 -17.85
CA GLN A 171 -19.42 -15.79 -16.62
C GLN A 171 -18.05 -15.36 -16.10
N ASN A 172 -17.97 -14.14 -15.55
CA ASN A 172 -16.76 -13.54 -14.96
C ASN A 172 -15.60 -13.27 -15.96
N PHE A 173 -15.85 -13.29 -17.29
CA PHE A 173 -14.80 -12.99 -18.28
C PHE A 173 -14.08 -11.64 -18.01
N LEU A 174 -14.84 -10.58 -17.77
CA LEU A 174 -14.28 -9.24 -17.55
C LEU A 174 -13.36 -9.19 -16.31
N GLU A 175 -13.74 -9.89 -15.27
CA GLU A 175 -12.96 -9.97 -14.04
C GLU A 175 -11.68 -10.78 -14.23
N LYS A 176 -11.76 -11.90 -14.94
CA LYS A 176 -10.58 -12.69 -15.30
C LYS A 176 -9.64 -11.92 -16.24
N LEU A 177 -10.18 -11.22 -17.24
CA LEU A 177 -9.39 -10.36 -18.12
C LEU A 177 -8.67 -9.27 -17.34
N TYR A 178 -9.33 -8.65 -16.35
CA TYR A 178 -8.70 -7.69 -15.47
C TYR A 178 -7.48 -8.26 -14.73
N PHE A 179 -7.62 -9.43 -14.11
CA PHE A 179 -6.52 -10.08 -13.40
C PHE A 179 -5.43 -10.62 -14.32
N LEU A 180 -5.79 -11.09 -15.51
CA LEU A 180 -4.83 -11.51 -16.53
C LEU A 180 -3.98 -10.33 -17.00
N LEU A 181 -4.61 -9.19 -17.29
CA LEU A 181 -3.90 -7.95 -17.63
C LEU A 181 -3.01 -7.49 -16.46
N PHE A 182 -3.50 -7.59 -15.21
CA PHE A 182 -2.67 -7.27 -14.06
C PHE A 182 -1.42 -8.17 -14.00
N LYS A 183 -1.59 -9.47 -14.15
CA LYS A 183 -0.49 -10.45 -14.11
C LYS A 183 0.59 -10.17 -15.15
N TYR A 184 0.24 -9.81 -16.38
CA TYR A 184 1.18 -9.73 -17.50
C TYR A 184 1.58 -8.32 -17.94
N THR A 185 0.83 -7.28 -17.55
CA THR A 185 1.12 -5.91 -18.01
C THR A 185 1.50 -4.93 -16.88
N TRP A 186 1.66 -5.42 -15.65
CA TRP A 186 2.01 -4.60 -14.49
C TRP A 186 3.37 -3.90 -14.62
N SER A 187 4.36 -4.56 -15.25
CA SER A 187 5.74 -4.06 -15.46
C SER A 187 6.00 -3.56 -16.88
N VAL A 188 4.99 -3.62 -17.76
CA VAL A 188 5.09 -3.13 -19.14
C VAL A 188 4.81 -1.62 -19.16
N PRO A 189 5.67 -0.79 -19.80
CA PRO A 189 5.41 0.64 -19.88
C PRO A 189 4.26 0.98 -20.81
N ALA A 190 3.36 1.88 -20.39
CA ALA A 190 2.27 2.41 -21.19
C ALA A 190 2.72 3.35 -22.32
N GLN A 191 3.96 3.86 -22.25
CA GLN A 191 4.54 4.80 -23.20
C GLN A 191 5.89 4.30 -23.69
N THR A 192 6.42 4.92 -24.74
CA THR A 192 7.79 4.72 -25.20
C THR A 192 8.75 5.64 -24.44
N GLU A 193 9.97 5.17 -24.21
CA GLU A 193 11.06 6.00 -23.72
C GLU A 193 11.31 7.18 -24.68
N ARG A 194 11.60 8.36 -24.13
CA ARG A 194 11.90 9.58 -24.85
C ARG A 194 13.18 10.20 -24.33
N ALA A 195 13.84 11.02 -25.11
CA ALA A 195 15.09 11.65 -24.71
C ALA A 195 14.94 12.37 -23.36
N GLY A 196 15.62 11.82 -22.33
CA GLY A 196 15.62 12.35 -20.97
C GLY A 196 14.40 12.01 -20.09
N PHE A 197 13.44 11.22 -20.59
CA PHE A 197 12.24 10.82 -19.83
C PHE A 197 11.96 9.32 -19.98
N TYR A 198 11.92 8.62 -18.86
CA TYR A 198 11.55 7.20 -18.78
C TYR A 198 10.06 7.04 -18.45
N PRO A 199 9.37 6.07 -19.06
CA PRO A 199 7.97 5.77 -18.74
C PRO A 199 7.83 5.27 -17.31
N ASP A 200 6.97 5.90 -16.52
CA ASP A 200 6.73 5.64 -15.10
C ASP A 200 5.33 5.12 -14.79
N ILE A 201 4.52 4.83 -15.82
CA ILE A 201 3.17 4.28 -15.70
C ILE A 201 3.09 2.94 -16.40
N SER A 202 2.60 1.91 -15.69
CA SER A 202 2.41 0.58 -16.27
C SER A 202 1.24 0.56 -17.24
N LEU A 203 1.34 -0.33 -18.24
CA LEU A 203 0.26 -0.58 -19.18
C LEU A 203 -1.02 -1.03 -18.45
N PHE A 204 -0.90 -1.87 -17.42
CA PHE A 204 -2.05 -2.24 -16.59
C PHE A 204 -2.75 -1.03 -15.96
N ALA A 205 -2.00 -0.14 -15.32
CA ALA A 205 -2.57 1.05 -14.67
C ALA A 205 -3.28 1.95 -15.70
N HIS A 206 -2.69 2.12 -16.88
CA HIS A 206 -3.28 2.87 -17.98
C HIS A 206 -4.58 2.23 -18.48
N LEU A 207 -4.58 0.93 -18.82
CA LEU A 207 -5.76 0.21 -19.30
C LEU A 207 -6.90 0.22 -18.27
N LYS A 208 -6.59 -0.03 -17.01
CA LYS A 208 -7.54 0.02 -15.88
C LYS A 208 -8.19 1.40 -15.78
N LEU A 209 -7.40 2.46 -15.81
CA LEU A 209 -7.91 3.82 -15.64
C LEU A 209 -8.69 4.30 -16.86
N THR A 210 -8.21 4.02 -18.07
CA THR A 210 -8.94 4.32 -19.31
C THR A 210 -10.31 3.64 -19.31
N ALA A 211 -10.38 2.39 -18.87
CA ALA A 211 -11.65 1.67 -18.73
C ALA A 211 -12.57 2.32 -17.67
N ALA A 212 -12.04 2.70 -16.53
CA ALA A 212 -12.81 3.36 -15.47
C ALA A 212 -13.37 4.73 -15.92
N LEU A 213 -12.55 5.57 -16.55
CA LEU A 213 -12.95 6.86 -17.11
C LEU A 213 -13.96 6.70 -18.24
N GLY A 214 -13.74 5.75 -19.15
CA GLY A 214 -14.65 5.47 -20.25
C GLY A 214 -16.06 5.10 -19.78
N ILE A 215 -16.17 4.29 -18.73
CA ILE A 215 -17.48 3.96 -18.11
C ILE A 215 -18.11 5.18 -17.42
N CYS A 216 -17.32 6.05 -16.80
CA CYS A 216 -17.83 7.31 -16.23
C CYS A 216 -18.33 8.25 -17.32
N LEU A 217 -17.59 8.43 -18.42
CA LEU A 217 -17.98 9.25 -19.58
C LEU A 217 -19.25 8.72 -20.25
N LEU A 218 -19.38 7.40 -20.43
CA LEU A 218 -20.59 6.77 -20.94
C LEU A 218 -21.82 7.10 -20.10
N SER A 219 -21.65 7.16 -18.77
CA SER A 219 -22.72 7.45 -17.84
C SER A 219 -23.02 8.96 -17.72
N ALA A 220 -22.06 9.82 -18.02
CA ALA A 220 -22.19 11.27 -17.99
C ALA A 220 -23.06 11.80 -19.14
N LYS A 221 -23.23 11.04 -20.24
CA LYS A 221 -24.01 11.37 -21.42
C LYS A 221 -23.63 12.72 -22.05
N ILE A 222 -22.33 13.01 -22.06
CA ILE A 222 -21.77 14.23 -22.67
C ILE A 222 -21.47 14.01 -24.15
N ASN A 223 -21.36 15.11 -24.91
CA ASN A 223 -20.91 15.06 -26.31
C ASN A 223 -19.38 14.96 -26.35
N CYS A 224 -18.86 13.72 -26.29
CA CYS A 224 -17.41 13.43 -26.29
C CYS A 224 -16.75 13.92 -27.58
N HIS A 225 -17.46 13.88 -28.73
CA HIS A 225 -16.91 14.37 -30.01
C HIS A 225 -16.60 15.87 -29.95
N LYS A 226 -17.55 16.70 -29.50
CA LYS A 226 -17.33 18.15 -29.35
C LYS A 226 -16.15 18.48 -28.44
N ILE A 227 -16.03 17.75 -27.32
CA ILE A 227 -14.94 17.95 -26.35
C ILE A 227 -13.61 17.56 -26.95
N LEU A 228 -13.51 16.39 -27.57
CA LEU A 228 -12.30 15.87 -28.17
C LEU A 228 -11.79 16.76 -29.32
N THR A 229 -12.70 17.27 -30.17
CA THR A 229 -12.40 18.21 -31.25
C THR A 229 -11.73 19.48 -30.70
N LYS A 230 -12.30 20.09 -29.67
CA LYS A 230 -11.71 21.27 -29.02
C LYS A 230 -10.34 20.95 -28.38
N LEU A 231 -10.22 19.81 -27.69
CA LEU A 231 -8.92 19.42 -27.12
C LEU A 231 -7.83 19.25 -28.19
N ASN A 232 -8.19 18.63 -29.31
CA ASN A 232 -7.25 18.48 -30.44
C ASN A 232 -6.86 19.83 -31.05
N GLU A 233 -7.82 20.75 -31.23
CA GLU A 233 -7.54 22.11 -31.74
C GLU A 233 -6.57 22.86 -30.83
N TYR A 234 -6.80 22.86 -29.51
CA TYR A 234 -5.91 23.52 -28.56
C TYR A 234 -4.51 22.86 -28.52
N TRP A 235 -4.44 21.54 -28.61
CA TRP A 235 -3.18 20.81 -28.64
C TRP A 235 -2.36 21.06 -29.89
N GLN A 236 -3.01 21.15 -31.06
CA GLN A 236 -2.33 21.41 -32.33
C GLN A 236 -1.86 22.88 -32.47
N ASN A 237 -2.68 23.81 -31.95
CA ASN A 237 -2.38 25.23 -32.10
C ASN A 237 -1.18 25.70 -31.28
N ASN A 238 -1.07 25.29 -30.04
CA ASN A 238 0.06 25.65 -29.19
C ASN A 238 0.20 24.75 -27.97
N LYS A 239 1.13 23.81 -28.03
CA LYS A 239 1.40 22.89 -26.91
C LYS A 239 1.87 23.59 -25.62
N ARG A 240 2.66 24.67 -25.75
CA ARG A 240 3.20 25.41 -24.59
C ARG A 240 2.11 26.13 -23.80
N SER A 241 1.10 26.67 -24.49
CA SER A 241 -0.05 27.35 -23.84
C SER A 241 -1.29 26.47 -23.74
N PHE A 242 -1.16 25.16 -23.94
CA PHE A 242 -2.29 24.22 -23.92
C PHE A 242 -3.07 24.28 -22.60
N LEU A 243 -2.38 24.20 -21.46
CA LEU A 243 -3.00 24.27 -20.13
C LEU A 243 -3.71 25.61 -19.89
N GLU A 244 -3.12 26.74 -20.34
CA GLU A 244 -3.76 28.05 -20.24
C GLU A 244 -5.01 28.16 -21.12
N SER A 245 -5.00 27.53 -22.29
CA SER A 245 -6.12 27.52 -23.21
C SER A 245 -7.29 26.71 -22.69
N ILE A 246 -7.03 25.51 -22.15
CA ILE A 246 -8.09 24.67 -21.55
C ILE A 246 -8.70 25.32 -20.30
N GLU A 247 -7.93 26.09 -19.52
CA GLU A 247 -8.47 26.78 -18.32
C GLU A 247 -9.57 27.80 -18.70
N LYS A 248 -9.52 28.42 -19.87
CA LYS A 248 -10.50 29.41 -20.34
C LYS A 248 -11.75 28.78 -20.96
N GLU A 249 -11.70 27.49 -21.34
CA GLU A 249 -12.80 26.82 -22.05
C GLU A 249 -13.87 26.32 -21.06
N LYS A 250 -15.08 26.86 -21.17
CA LYS A 250 -16.21 26.52 -20.28
C LYS A 250 -16.76 25.11 -20.53
N ASP A 251 -16.66 24.58 -21.74
CA ASP A 251 -17.14 23.22 -22.04
C ASP A 251 -16.36 22.15 -21.24
N PHE A 252 -15.16 22.48 -20.76
CA PHE A 252 -14.32 21.58 -19.93
C PHE A 252 -14.61 21.63 -18.43
N ASP A 253 -15.51 22.52 -17.99
CA ASP A 253 -15.97 22.58 -16.58
C ASP A 253 -17.05 21.54 -16.27
N ILE A 254 -17.56 20.81 -17.27
CA ILE A 254 -18.57 19.77 -17.08
C ILE A 254 -17.97 18.61 -16.31
N PRO A 255 -18.59 18.18 -15.19
CA PRO A 255 -18.14 17.00 -14.45
C PRO A 255 -18.24 15.72 -15.31
N ILE A 256 -17.16 14.95 -15.37
CA ILE A 256 -17.05 13.71 -16.15
C ILE A 256 -16.91 12.46 -15.28
N ALA A 257 -16.42 12.63 -14.06
CA ALA A 257 -16.31 11.58 -13.07
C ALA A 257 -16.47 12.17 -11.66
N THR A 258 -16.70 11.32 -10.68
CA THR A 258 -16.67 11.67 -9.25
C THR A 258 -15.62 10.80 -8.57
N LEU A 259 -14.61 11.41 -7.95
CA LEU A 259 -13.68 10.73 -7.05
C LEU A 259 -14.38 10.54 -5.70
N LEU A 260 -14.49 9.30 -5.23
CA LEU A 260 -15.04 8.94 -3.94
C LEU A 260 -13.94 8.41 -3.02
N LEU A 261 -13.84 8.97 -1.83
CA LEU A 261 -13.05 8.47 -0.71
C LEU A 261 -13.98 7.81 0.31
N GLY A 262 -13.73 6.56 0.65
CA GLY A 262 -14.28 5.90 1.83
C GLY A 262 -13.21 5.78 2.90
N ASP A 263 -13.54 6.14 4.15
CA ASP A 263 -12.60 6.13 5.27
C ASP A 263 -13.23 5.44 6.49
N LEU A 264 -12.54 4.46 7.03
CA LEU A 264 -12.96 3.71 8.22
C LEU A 264 -12.33 4.33 9.46
N SER A 265 -13.16 4.78 10.37
CA SER A 265 -12.76 5.33 11.68
C SER A 265 -13.04 4.36 12.81
N GLY A 266 -12.21 4.40 13.87
CA GLY A 266 -12.34 3.57 15.07
C GLY A 266 -11.59 2.25 14.96
N ILE A 267 -10.69 2.09 13.98
CA ILE A 267 -9.94 0.85 13.71
C ILE A 267 -9.21 0.35 14.97
N GLN A 268 -8.37 1.18 15.56
CA GLN A 268 -7.52 0.78 16.69
C GLN A 268 -8.34 0.40 17.91
N SER A 269 -9.27 1.24 18.33
CA SER A 269 -10.14 0.95 19.48
C SER A 269 -10.97 -0.32 19.26
N PHE A 270 -11.42 -0.57 18.02
CA PHE A 270 -12.13 -1.79 17.68
C PHE A 270 -11.20 -3.01 17.74
N ILE A 271 -10.00 -2.97 17.16
CA ILE A 271 -9.08 -4.12 17.14
C ILE A 271 -8.57 -4.44 18.54
N PHE A 272 -8.06 -3.45 19.28
CA PHE A 272 -7.27 -3.66 20.50
C PHE A 272 -8.09 -3.71 21.79
N ASN A 273 -9.37 -3.39 21.78
CA ASN A 273 -10.23 -3.54 22.94
C ASN A 273 -10.63 -5.02 23.12
N VAL A 274 -9.67 -5.84 23.52
CA VAL A 274 -9.83 -7.28 23.78
C VAL A 274 -9.14 -7.67 25.09
N PRO A 275 -9.68 -8.64 25.83
CA PRO A 275 -9.01 -9.17 27.03
C PRO A 275 -7.68 -9.85 26.62
N SER A 276 -6.70 -9.87 27.52
CA SER A 276 -5.40 -10.51 27.26
C SER A 276 -5.53 -12.01 27.03
N LYS A 277 -6.45 -12.67 27.72
CA LYS A 277 -6.76 -14.09 27.52
C LYS A 277 -7.46 -14.31 26.18
N GLY A 278 -6.91 -15.18 25.32
CA GLY A 278 -7.42 -15.43 23.96
C GLY A 278 -7.29 -14.22 23.00
N ALA A 279 -6.39 -13.28 23.32
CA ALA A 279 -6.23 -12.04 22.57
C ALA A 279 -5.86 -12.28 21.10
N ALA A 280 -4.93 -13.20 20.81
CA ALA A 280 -4.43 -13.46 19.47
C ALA A 280 -5.54 -13.74 18.44
N LYS A 281 -6.45 -14.68 18.74
CA LYS A 281 -7.61 -15.02 17.89
C LYS A 281 -8.54 -13.81 17.69
N SER A 282 -8.78 -13.07 18.78
CA SER A 282 -9.68 -11.90 18.76
C SER A 282 -9.11 -10.75 17.93
N LEU A 283 -7.82 -10.42 18.11
CA LEU A 283 -7.12 -9.39 17.35
C LEU A 283 -7.17 -9.68 15.86
N LYS A 284 -6.78 -10.90 15.47
CA LYS A 284 -6.74 -11.28 14.04
C LYS A 284 -8.13 -11.27 13.41
N GLY A 285 -9.13 -11.84 14.08
CA GLY A 285 -10.50 -11.85 13.55
C GLY A 285 -11.10 -10.45 13.40
N ARG A 286 -10.79 -9.54 14.33
CA ARG A 286 -11.28 -8.16 14.30
C ARG A 286 -10.59 -7.35 13.20
N SER A 287 -9.29 -7.46 13.06
CA SER A 287 -8.54 -6.80 12.00
C SER A 287 -9.01 -7.27 10.61
N LEU A 288 -9.07 -8.58 10.41
CA LEU A 288 -9.50 -9.17 9.14
C LEU A 288 -10.94 -8.79 8.78
N TYR A 289 -11.83 -8.75 9.78
CA TYR A 289 -13.20 -8.31 9.58
C TYR A 289 -13.25 -6.89 8.99
N LEU A 290 -12.47 -5.95 9.53
CA LEU A 290 -12.46 -4.58 9.06
C LEU A 290 -11.97 -4.47 7.61
N GLU A 291 -10.95 -5.25 7.27
CA GLU A 291 -10.42 -5.30 5.90
C GLU A 291 -11.45 -5.84 4.90
N ILE A 292 -12.08 -6.97 5.22
CA ILE A 292 -13.14 -7.53 4.39
C ILE A 292 -14.36 -6.60 4.33
N LEU A 293 -14.70 -5.93 5.43
CA LEU A 293 -15.82 -4.99 5.48
C LEU A 293 -15.63 -3.84 4.47
N LEU A 294 -14.43 -3.26 4.41
CA LEU A 294 -14.13 -2.22 3.42
C LEU A 294 -14.24 -2.75 2.00
N TYR A 295 -13.73 -3.95 1.75
CA TYR A 295 -13.84 -4.62 0.46
C TYR A 295 -15.32 -4.83 0.07
N VAL A 296 -16.15 -5.33 0.99
CA VAL A 296 -17.59 -5.53 0.80
C VAL A 296 -18.31 -4.20 0.54
N ILE A 297 -18.00 -3.15 1.29
CA ILE A 297 -18.63 -1.82 1.10
C ILE A 297 -18.24 -1.23 -0.26
N ALA A 298 -16.97 -1.33 -0.67
CA ALA A 298 -16.53 -0.87 -1.98
C ALA A 298 -17.28 -1.62 -3.11
N HIS A 299 -17.39 -2.94 -3.02
CA HIS A 299 -18.16 -3.76 -3.99
C HIS A 299 -19.66 -3.45 -3.97
N TYR A 300 -20.23 -3.18 -2.79
CA TYR A 300 -21.61 -2.72 -2.68
C TYR A 300 -21.82 -1.41 -3.45
N ILE A 301 -20.93 -0.44 -3.29
CA ILE A 301 -21.00 0.83 -4.02
C ILE A 301 -20.85 0.60 -5.53
N LEU A 302 -19.89 -0.22 -5.97
CA LEU A 302 -19.75 -0.58 -7.39
C LEU A 302 -21.02 -1.21 -7.95
N LYS A 303 -21.63 -2.14 -7.22
CA LYS A 303 -22.89 -2.80 -7.60
C LYS A 303 -24.02 -1.80 -7.77
N GLU A 304 -24.18 -0.88 -6.81
CA GLU A 304 -25.21 0.16 -6.86
C GLU A 304 -25.05 1.08 -8.07
N PHE A 305 -23.84 1.33 -8.53
CA PHE A 305 -23.55 2.11 -9.74
C PHE A 305 -23.40 1.25 -11.01
N ASN A 306 -23.52 -0.07 -10.90
CA ASN A 306 -23.28 -1.02 -12.00
C ASN A 306 -21.90 -0.83 -12.65
N LEU A 307 -20.84 -0.77 -11.84
CA LEU A 307 -19.47 -0.51 -12.24
C LEU A 307 -18.59 -1.77 -12.13
N PRO A 308 -17.57 -1.90 -13.00
CA PRO A 308 -16.58 -2.98 -12.94
C PRO A 308 -15.50 -2.70 -11.89
N LEU A 309 -14.65 -3.72 -11.64
CA LEU A 309 -13.49 -3.60 -10.73
C LEU A 309 -12.47 -2.52 -11.15
N THR A 310 -12.43 -2.16 -12.42
CA THR A 310 -11.53 -1.09 -12.93
C THR A 310 -11.76 0.24 -12.21
N ASN A 311 -12.99 0.47 -11.72
CA ASN A 311 -13.35 1.70 -10.99
C ASN A 311 -12.87 1.73 -9.54
N ILE A 312 -12.25 0.65 -9.03
CA ILE A 312 -11.51 0.67 -7.77
C ILE A 312 -10.10 1.21 -8.05
N LEU A 313 -9.81 2.43 -7.63
CA LEU A 313 -8.45 2.97 -7.74
C LEU A 313 -7.54 2.33 -6.68
N TYR A 314 -8.03 2.24 -5.45
CA TYR A 314 -7.30 1.70 -4.30
C TYR A 314 -8.25 1.19 -3.20
N ILE A 315 -7.84 0.12 -2.49
CA ILE A 315 -8.42 -0.34 -1.22
C ILE A 315 -7.27 -0.79 -0.31
N GLY A 316 -7.18 -0.24 0.90
CA GLY A 316 -6.18 -0.65 1.89
C GLY A 316 -6.00 0.39 3.00
N GLY A 317 -5.37 0.03 4.11
CA GLY A 317 -5.07 0.96 5.20
C GLY A 317 -6.28 1.66 5.81
N GLY A 318 -7.45 1.02 5.81
CA GLY A 318 -8.68 1.64 6.32
C GLY A 318 -9.40 2.55 5.32
N ASN A 319 -8.89 2.70 4.09
CA ASN A 319 -9.42 3.60 3.06
C ASN A 319 -9.71 2.88 1.75
N PHE A 320 -10.63 3.43 0.96
CA PHE A 320 -10.76 3.09 -0.45
C PHE A 320 -11.05 4.32 -1.31
N TYR A 321 -10.56 4.30 -2.55
CA TYR A 321 -10.86 5.30 -3.56
C TYR A 321 -11.54 4.65 -4.76
N LEU A 322 -12.69 5.20 -5.15
CA LEU A 322 -13.45 4.76 -6.32
C LEU A 322 -13.64 5.91 -7.31
N LEU A 323 -13.70 5.57 -8.58
CA LEU A 323 -14.07 6.50 -9.64
C LEU A 323 -15.51 6.20 -10.07
N LEU A 324 -16.42 7.15 -9.87
CA LEU A 324 -17.86 6.99 -10.09
C LEU A 324 -18.37 7.91 -11.20
N PRO A 325 -19.55 7.62 -11.79
CA PRO A 325 -20.24 8.56 -12.67
C PRO A 325 -20.52 9.89 -11.97
N PRO A 326 -20.44 11.03 -12.67
CA PRO A 326 -20.58 12.35 -12.10
C PRO A 326 -22.02 12.67 -11.66
N ASN A 327 -22.17 13.72 -10.86
CA ASN A 327 -23.47 14.31 -10.46
C ASN A 327 -24.41 13.32 -9.74
N LYS A 328 -23.88 12.49 -8.82
CA LYS A 328 -24.67 11.46 -8.09
C LYS A 328 -24.78 11.74 -6.59
N LYS A 329 -24.74 13.01 -6.17
CA LYS A 329 -24.77 13.44 -4.77
C LYS A 329 -25.89 12.79 -3.97
N ASP A 330 -27.15 12.87 -4.43
CA ASP A 330 -28.30 12.30 -3.71
C ASP A 330 -28.18 10.79 -3.50
N LYS A 331 -27.59 10.08 -4.49
CA LYS A 331 -27.36 8.64 -4.38
C LYS A 331 -26.27 8.36 -3.36
N LEU A 332 -25.19 9.12 -3.36
CA LEU A 332 -24.10 8.99 -2.39
C LEU A 332 -24.57 9.27 -0.96
N GLU A 333 -25.39 10.30 -0.75
CA GLU A 333 -26.01 10.57 0.55
C GLU A 333 -26.94 9.43 1.03
N LYS A 334 -27.65 8.79 0.10
CA LYS A 334 -28.49 7.60 0.44
C LYS A 334 -27.60 6.40 0.82
N LEU A 335 -26.51 6.21 0.13
CA LEU A 335 -25.54 5.15 0.45
C LEU A 335 -24.89 5.40 1.81
N GLN A 336 -24.45 6.63 2.11
CA GLN A 336 -23.93 6.98 3.43
C GLN A 336 -24.93 6.65 4.54
N ARG A 337 -26.20 7.09 4.39
CA ARG A 337 -27.26 6.77 5.39
C ARG A 337 -27.47 5.28 5.58
N LYS A 338 -27.37 4.47 4.52
CA LYS A 338 -27.48 3.00 4.64
C LYS A 338 -26.27 2.40 5.35
N ILE A 339 -25.06 2.86 5.03
CA ILE A 339 -23.83 2.42 5.69
C ILE A 339 -23.89 2.79 7.19
N ASP A 340 -24.25 4.02 7.51
CA ASP A 340 -24.39 4.50 8.89
C ASP A 340 -25.38 3.63 9.68
N LYS A 341 -26.56 3.37 9.13
CA LYS A 341 -27.58 2.53 9.78
C LYS A 341 -27.10 1.11 10.04
N VAL A 342 -26.44 0.47 9.07
CA VAL A 342 -25.91 -0.90 9.22
C VAL A 342 -24.82 -0.94 10.28
N LEU A 343 -23.83 -0.06 10.16
CA LEU A 343 -22.66 -0.07 11.06
C LEU A 343 -23.04 0.36 12.48
N PHE A 344 -23.94 1.35 12.64
CA PHE A 344 -24.41 1.74 13.96
C PHE A 344 -25.21 0.61 14.63
N SER A 345 -26.08 -0.06 13.86
CA SER A 345 -26.85 -1.20 14.39
C SER A 345 -25.94 -2.36 14.83
N ALA A 346 -24.87 -2.62 14.07
CA ALA A 346 -23.94 -3.73 14.33
C ALA A 346 -22.91 -3.40 15.43
N HIS A 347 -22.40 -2.18 15.48
CA HIS A 347 -21.21 -1.80 16.25
C HIS A 347 -21.43 -0.69 17.28
N LYS A 348 -22.66 -0.16 17.40
CA LYS A 348 -23.01 0.85 18.40
C LYS A 348 -22.06 2.06 18.41
N GLY A 349 -21.58 2.47 17.23
CA GLY A 349 -20.72 3.61 17.08
C GLY A 349 -19.21 3.35 17.27
N GLN A 350 -18.79 2.11 17.56
CA GLN A 350 -17.36 1.77 17.70
C GLN A 350 -16.59 1.97 16.39
N ILE A 351 -17.21 1.68 15.25
CA ILE A 351 -16.65 1.91 13.93
C ILE A 351 -17.63 2.70 13.06
N TRP A 352 -17.08 3.46 12.13
CA TRP A 352 -17.83 4.25 11.18
C TRP A 352 -17.07 4.33 9.85
N VAL A 353 -17.79 4.21 8.73
CA VAL A 353 -17.25 4.41 7.39
C VAL A 353 -17.87 5.67 6.79
N GLY A 354 -17.04 6.68 6.61
CA GLY A 354 -17.43 7.92 5.96
C GLY A 354 -17.20 7.90 4.47
N LEU A 355 -18.06 8.57 3.72
CA LEU A 355 -17.91 8.83 2.30
C LEU A 355 -17.70 10.32 2.06
N ALA A 356 -16.62 10.68 1.38
CA ALA A 356 -16.40 12.03 0.86
C ALA A 356 -16.19 11.95 -0.66
N TRP A 357 -16.62 12.97 -1.40
CA TRP A 357 -16.52 12.95 -2.86
C TRP A 357 -16.24 14.33 -3.45
N GLU A 358 -15.56 14.29 -4.59
CA GLU A 358 -15.24 15.43 -5.44
C GLU A 358 -15.58 15.12 -6.90
N ASP A 359 -16.35 16.00 -7.52
CA ASP A 359 -16.55 15.91 -8.97
C ASP A 359 -15.28 16.38 -9.69
N LEU A 360 -14.89 15.61 -10.70
CA LEU A 360 -13.74 15.87 -11.55
C LEU A 360 -14.25 16.25 -12.94
N ASN A 361 -13.71 17.33 -13.48
CA ASN A 361 -13.90 17.76 -14.84
C ASN A 361 -12.63 17.52 -15.69
N ILE A 362 -12.68 17.87 -16.95
CA ILE A 362 -11.56 17.66 -17.87
C ILE A 362 -10.31 18.44 -17.44
N LYS A 363 -10.50 19.71 -16.98
CA LYS A 363 -9.39 20.55 -16.49
C LYS A 363 -8.72 19.94 -15.28
N ASP A 364 -9.50 19.32 -14.37
CA ASP A 364 -8.95 18.69 -13.18
C ASP A 364 -8.07 17.48 -13.53
N LEU A 365 -8.42 16.69 -14.54
CA LEU A 365 -7.63 15.52 -14.95
C LEU A 365 -6.42 15.87 -15.82
N LEU A 366 -6.48 16.95 -16.59
CA LEU A 366 -5.38 17.38 -17.49
C LEU A 366 -4.39 18.35 -16.82
N ASN A 367 -4.80 19.05 -15.77
CA ASN A 367 -3.93 19.96 -15.03
C ASN A 367 -3.48 19.32 -13.72
N PRO A 368 -2.19 18.89 -13.61
CA PRO A 368 -1.67 18.21 -12.42
C PRO A 368 -1.84 19.01 -11.11
N ASN A 369 -1.74 20.35 -11.16
CA ASN A 369 -1.91 21.19 -9.97
C ASN A 369 -3.37 21.20 -9.48
N ARG A 370 -4.34 21.19 -10.41
CA ARG A 370 -5.76 21.08 -10.05
C ARG A 370 -6.07 19.71 -9.46
N PHE A 371 -5.55 18.66 -10.09
CA PHE A 371 -5.75 17.30 -9.60
C PHE A 371 -5.12 17.11 -8.21
N ALA A 372 -3.89 17.61 -8.00
CA ALA A 372 -3.21 17.57 -6.70
C ALA A 372 -4.02 18.27 -5.59
N LYS A 373 -4.66 19.39 -5.90
CA LYS A 373 -5.55 20.08 -4.97
C LYS A 373 -6.78 19.23 -4.62
N LYS A 374 -7.49 18.71 -5.65
CA LYS A 374 -8.69 17.89 -5.47
C LYS A 374 -8.42 16.62 -4.67
N PHE A 375 -7.39 15.87 -5.07
CA PHE A 375 -7.00 14.60 -4.48
C PHE A 375 -6.31 14.76 -3.11
N GLY A 376 -5.34 15.68 -3.02
CA GLY A 376 -4.48 15.80 -1.84
C GLY A 376 -5.08 16.66 -0.72
N ARG A 377 -6.08 17.51 -1.01
CA ARG A 377 -6.63 18.44 -0.04
C ARG A 377 -8.16 18.40 0.04
N ASP A 378 -8.85 18.80 -1.05
CA ASP A 378 -10.27 19.11 -1.00
C ASP A 378 -11.12 17.91 -0.52
N ILE A 379 -10.83 16.70 -0.99
CA ILE A 379 -11.57 15.49 -0.58
C ILE A 379 -11.30 15.11 0.89
N HIS A 380 -10.08 15.33 1.37
CA HIS A 380 -9.69 15.06 2.75
C HIS A 380 -10.30 16.08 3.72
N ASP A 381 -10.36 17.36 3.35
CA ASP A 381 -11.02 18.40 4.14
C ASP A 381 -12.51 18.07 4.31
N LYS A 382 -13.18 17.61 3.25
CA LYS A 382 -14.57 17.13 3.32
C LYS A 382 -14.70 15.90 4.24
N MET A 383 -13.77 14.95 4.15
CA MET A 383 -13.77 13.77 5.03
C MET A 383 -13.61 14.18 6.49
N GLN A 384 -12.70 15.10 6.82
CA GLN A 384 -12.55 15.60 8.19
C GLN A 384 -13.84 16.26 8.70
N PHE A 385 -14.51 17.06 7.86
CA PHE A 385 -15.79 17.63 8.21
C PHE A 385 -16.87 16.56 8.48
N HIS A 386 -16.91 15.48 7.68
CA HIS A 386 -17.82 14.36 7.91
C HIS A 386 -17.49 13.61 9.21
N LYS A 387 -16.21 13.44 9.53
CA LYS A 387 -15.77 12.82 10.80
C LYS A 387 -16.25 13.57 12.04
N MET A 388 -16.44 14.89 11.97
CA MET A 388 -16.99 15.68 13.07
C MET A 388 -18.51 15.46 13.25
N LYS A 389 -19.21 14.90 12.25
CA LYS A 389 -20.66 14.72 12.22
C LYS A 389 -21.07 13.26 12.01
N LYS A 390 -20.31 12.31 12.59
CA LYS A 390 -20.46 10.86 12.35
C LYS A 390 -21.86 10.32 12.63
N PHE A 391 -22.52 10.79 13.68
CA PHE A 391 -23.80 10.26 14.15
C PHE A 391 -24.82 11.38 14.33
N LYS A 392 -26.09 11.07 14.08
CA LYS A 392 -27.20 11.95 14.40
C LYS A 392 -27.51 11.87 15.89
N SER A 393 -28.03 12.96 16.45
CA SER A 393 -28.43 13.02 17.87
C SER A 393 -29.43 11.94 18.27
N GLU A 394 -30.34 11.57 17.37
CA GLU A 394 -31.34 10.51 17.57
C GLU A 394 -30.71 9.13 17.80
N ASP A 395 -29.56 8.84 17.15
CA ASP A 395 -28.86 7.56 17.28
C ASP A 395 -28.11 7.48 18.62
N ILE A 396 -27.60 8.60 19.12
CA ILE A 396 -26.77 8.68 20.34
C ILE A 396 -27.59 8.50 21.62
N PHE A 397 -28.82 9.01 21.61
CA PHE A 397 -29.68 9.03 22.83
C PHE A 397 -30.63 7.84 22.96
N ASN A 398 -30.59 6.87 22.07
CA ASN A 398 -31.35 5.64 22.25
C ASN A 398 -30.73 4.76 23.36
N PRO A 399 -31.46 4.49 24.46
CA PRO A 399 -30.90 3.67 25.54
C PRO A 399 -30.70 2.22 25.08
N PHE A 400 -29.49 1.73 25.30
CA PHE A 400 -29.19 0.30 25.12
C PHE A 400 -29.75 -0.51 26.31
N SER A 401 -30.30 -1.70 26.05
CA SER A 401 -30.75 -2.60 27.10
C SER A 401 -29.62 -3.01 28.03
N ALA A 402 -29.78 -2.84 29.34
CA ALA A 402 -28.83 -3.30 30.32
C ALA A 402 -28.95 -4.81 30.48
N SER A 403 -27.89 -5.58 30.13
CA SER A 403 -27.81 -7.01 30.41
C SER A 403 -26.93 -7.28 31.64
N ALA A 404 -27.32 -8.28 32.45
CA ALA A 404 -26.55 -8.72 33.61
C ALA A 404 -25.25 -9.48 33.23
N ARG A 405 -25.21 -10.08 32.03
CA ARG A 405 -24.03 -10.77 31.50
C ARG A 405 -23.50 -9.98 30.32
N ARG A 406 -22.34 -9.32 30.46
CA ARG A 406 -21.72 -8.50 29.44
C ARG A 406 -20.55 -9.22 28.75
N CYS A 407 -20.49 -9.06 27.46
CA CYS A 407 -19.33 -9.48 26.65
C CYS A 407 -18.08 -8.68 27.10
N GLU A 408 -17.02 -9.40 27.46
CA GLU A 408 -15.77 -8.79 27.94
C GLU A 408 -15.02 -8.00 26.84
N VAL A 409 -15.43 -8.18 25.58
CA VAL A 409 -14.81 -7.51 24.42
C VAL A 409 -15.57 -6.23 24.02
N CYS A 410 -16.89 -6.29 23.85
CA CYS A 410 -17.65 -5.17 23.29
C CYS A 410 -18.74 -4.61 24.25
N GLY A 411 -18.95 -5.23 25.40
CA GLY A 411 -19.95 -4.80 26.38
C GLY A 411 -21.40 -5.21 26.09
N GLU A 412 -21.67 -5.82 24.92
CA GLU A 412 -23.00 -6.36 24.57
C GLU A 412 -23.38 -7.59 25.39
N GLU A 413 -24.63 -8.08 25.29
CA GLU A 413 -25.07 -9.29 26.00
C GLU A 413 -24.23 -10.51 25.62
N ALA A 414 -23.58 -11.13 26.61
CA ALA A 414 -22.81 -12.35 26.43
C ALA A 414 -23.72 -13.56 26.47
N LYS A 415 -23.65 -14.42 25.46
CA LYS A 415 -24.41 -15.71 25.38
C LYS A 415 -23.51 -16.93 25.35
N ILE A 416 -22.23 -16.73 25.16
CA ILE A 416 -21.21 -17.78 24.96
C ILE A 416 -20.16 -17.60 26.04
N GLU A 417 -19.70 -18.71 26.61
CA GLU A 417 -18.53 -18.76 27.48
C GLU A 417 -17.53 -19.74 26.88
N GLU A 418 -16.38 -19.21 26.40
CA GLU A 418 -15.32 -20.00 25.80
C GLU A 418 -13.98 -19.59 26.43
N GLU A 419 -13.18 -20.57 26.85
CA GLU A 419 -11.88 -20.33 27.48
C GLU A 419 -12.00 -19.41 28.75
N GLU A 420 -13.09 -19.53 29.50
CA GLU A 420 -13.43 -18.67 30.65
C GLU A 420 -13.67 -17.19 30.32
N ILE A 421 -13.93 -16.86 29.06
CA ILE A 421 -14.26 -15.50 28.59
C ILE A 421 -15.74 -15.48 28.20
N LYS A 422 -16.47 -14.47 28.70
CA LYS A 422 -17.88 -14.25 28.32
C LYS A 422 -17.92 -13.38 27.06
N ILE A 423 -18.47 -13.90 25.98
CA ILE A 423 -18.52 -13.21 24.69
C ILE A 423 -19.91 -13.25 24.05
N CYS A 424 -20.23 -12.24 23.25
CA CYS A 424 -21.44 -12.21 22.44
C CYS A 424 -21.27 -13.00 21.13
N GLU A 425 -22.38 -13.31 20.46
CA GLU A 425 -22.38 -14.05 19.18
C GLU A 425 -21.55 -13.36 18.11
N PHE A 426 -21.53 -12.02 18.10
CA PHE A 426 -20.74 -11.24 17.12
C PHE A 426 -19.23 -11.42 17.36
N CYS A 427 -18.76 -11.20 18.59
CA CYS A 427 -17.33 -11.35 18.92
C CYS A 427 -16.84 -12.79 18.73
N ASP A 428 -17.68 -13.79 19.05
CA ASP A 428 -17.35 -15.18 18.75
C ASP A 428 -17.27 -15.43 17.23
N SER A 429 -18.16 -14.85 16.45
CA SER A 429 -18.11 -15.00 14.99
C SER A 429 -16.79 -14.46 14.38
N LEU A 430 -16.22 -13.38 14.96
CA LEU A 430 -14.91 -12.87 14.56
C LEU A 430 -13.76 -13.83 14.95
N ARG A 431 -13.82 -14.45 16.11
CA ARG A 431 -12.85 -15.49 16.50
C ARG A 431 -12.93 -16.72 15.57
N ARG A 432 -14.15 -17.08 15.13
CA ARG A 432 -14.35 -18.13 14.10
C ARG A 432 -13.77 -17.72 12.75
N LEU A 433 -13.90 -16.46 12.33
CA LEU A 433 -13.30 -15.94 11.12
C LEU A 433 -11.76 -16.12 11.12
N ALA A 434 -11.10 -15.84 12.26
CA ALA A 434 -9.67 -16.11 12.40
C ALA A 434 -9.34 -17.61 12.29
N ARG A 435 -10.20 -18.51 12.80
CA ARG A 435 -10.01 -19.95 12.64
C ARG A 435 -10.21 -20.45 11.20
N GLU A 436 -11.08 -19.80 10.41
CA GLU A 436 -11.25 -20.12 8.98
C GLU A 436 -9.95 -19.95 8.19
N LEU A 437 -9.03 -19.07 8.63
CA LEU A 437 -7.71 -18.87 7.98
C LEU A 437 -6.80 -20.10 8.02
N ARG A 438 -6.96 -20.99 8.97
CA ARG A 438 -6.08 -22.18 9.17
C ARG A 438 -5.92 -23.03 7.91
N LYS A 439 -6.96 -23.10 7.08
CA LYS A 439 -7.00 -23.89 5.84
C LYS A 439 -7.37 -23.04 4.63
N ALA A 440 -7.31 -21.72 4.76
CA ALA A 440 -7.72 -20.80 3.72
C ALA A 440 -6.71 -20.79 2.57
N LYS A 441 -7.15 -21.24 1.41
CA LYS A 441 -6.44 -21.03 0.13
C LYS A 441 -7.10 -19.93 -0.69
N TYR A 442 -8.40 -19.75 -0.51
CA TYR A 442 -9.19 -18.85 -1.32
C TYR A 442 -10.02 -17.92 -0.44
N PHE A 443 -10.08 -16.66 -0.82
CA PHE A 443 -11.11 -15.72 -0.40
C PHE A 443 -12.29 -15.84 -1.37
N TYR A 444 -13.52 -15.85 -0.87
CA TYR A 444 -14.70 -15.86 -1.73
C TYR A 444 -15.60 -14.65 -1.47
N LEU A 445 -16.22 -14.17 -2.54
CA LEU A 445 -17.23 -13.13 -2.53
C LEU A 445 -18.43 -13.59 -3.37
N LYS A 446 -19.61 -13.70 -2.75
CA LYS A 446 -20.85 -14.12 -3.40
C LYS A 446 -21.94 -13.10 -3.12
N GLU A 447 -22.77 -12.82 -4.12
CA GLU A 447 -23.98 -12.06 -3.89
C GLU A 447 -24.96 -12.87 -3.04
N SER A 448 -25.62 -12.23 -2.09
CA SER A 448 -26.55 -12.87 -1.16
C SER A 448 -27.77 -12.00 -0.90
N ASP A 449 -28.83 -12.62 -0.36
CA ASP A 449 -30.01 -11.91 0.10
C ASP A 449 -29.68 -11.02 1.30
N ILE A 450 -30.34 -9.86 1.36
CA ILE A 450 -30.14 -8.87 2.42
C ILE A 450 -30.76 -9.37 3.73
N ARG A 451 -29.92 -9.54 4.77
CA ARG A 451 -30.33 -9.85 6.13
C ARG A 451 -30.15 -8.65 7.04
N LYS A 452 -30.98 -8.50 8.08
CA LYS A 452 -30.94 -7.36 9.02
C LYS A 452 -30.77 -7.81 10.48
N ASN A 453 -30.08 -8.92 10.69
CA ASN A 453 -29.98 -9.53 12.04
C ASN A 453 -28.74 -9.04 12.82
N TYR A 454 -27.63 -8.72 12.18
CA TYR A 454 -26.35 -8.19 12.73
C TYR A 454 -25.73 -8.99 13.89
N LYS A 455 -26.06 -10.27 14.03
CA LYS A 455 -25.52 -11.13 15.11
C LYS A 455 -24.13 -11.67 14.82
N THR A 456 -23.77 -11.75 13.56
CA THR A 456 -22.47 -12.27 13.09
C THR A 456 -21.87 -11.34 12.04
N TYR A 457 -20.56 -11.46 11.77
CA TYR A 457 -19.93 -10.71 10.68
C TYR A 457 -20.59 -11.00 9.30
N LYS A 458 -21.09 -12.25 9.11
CA LYS A 458 -21.80 -12.64 7.86
C LYS A 458 -23.11 -11.87 7.69
N ASP A 459 -23.81 -11.61 8.79
CA ASP A 459 -25.04 -10.81 8.75
C ASP A 459 -24.76 -9.35 8.34
N VAL A 460 -23.64 -8.78 8.81
CA VAL A 460 -23.24 -7.41 8.42
C VAL A 460 -22.90 -7.36 6.94
N PHE A 461 -22.17 -8.34 6.41
CA PHE A 461 -21.87 -8.39 4.96
C PHE A 461 -23.13 -8.60 4.14
N SER A 462 -24.05 -9.46 4.59
CA SER A 462 -25.31 -9.69 3.89
C SER A 462 -26.23 -8.46 3.88
N ALA A 463 -26.11 -7.54 4.85
CA ALA A 463 -26.84 -6.26 4.82
C ALA A 463 -26.42 -5.36 3.64
N PHE A 464 -25.22 -5.59 3.11
CA PHE A 464 -24.71 -5.00 1.85
C PHE A 464 -24.95 -5.88 0.62
N GLY A 465 -25.66 -7.00 0.77
CA GLY A 465 -25.99 -7.93 -0.32
C GLY A 465 -24.83 -8.86 -0.73
N TYR A 466 -23.91 -9.15 0.20
CA TYR A 466 -22.79 -10.06 -0.04
C TYR A 466 -22.60 -11.07 1.08
N GLU A 467 -22.12 -12.24 0.71
CA GLU A 467 -21.46 -13.19 1.59
C GLU A 467 -19.98 -13.25 1.23
N ALA A 468 -19.11 -13.11 2.21
CA ALA A 468 -17.67 -13.16 2.04
C ALA A 468 -17.01 -13.97 3.16
N GLY A 469 -15.90 -14.62 2.86
CA GLY A 469 -15.14 -15.44 3.82
C GLY A 469 -14.04 -16.23 3.13
N PHE A 470 -13.57 -17.28 3.81
CA PHE A 470 -12.45 -18.11 3.38
C PHE A 470 -12.87 -19.54 3.11
N CYS A 471 -12.15 -20.22 2.21
CA CYS A 471 -12.36 -21.65 1.93
C CYS A 471 -11.05 -22.32 1.50
N GLU A 472 -10.98 -23.62 1.73
CA GLU A 472 -9.87 -24.48 1.33
C GLU A 472 -9.96 -24.93 -0.13
N LYS A 473 -11.18 -25.12 -0.61
CA LYS A 473 -11.50 -25.58 -1.98
C LYS A 473 -12.37 -24.56 -2.68
N LEU A 474 -12.27 -24.50 -4.00
CA LEU A 474 -13.13 -23.65 -4.82
C LEU A 474 -14.60 -24.00 -4.58
N LYS A 475 -15.44 -22.98 -4.48
CA LYS A 475 -16.90 -23.12 -4.33
C LYS A 475 -17.58 -22.93 -5.67
N ASP A 476 -18.57 -23.77 -5.96
CA ASP A 476 -19.40 -23.63 -7.14
C ASP A 476 -20.24 -22.35 -7.10
N ASP A 477 -20.49 -21.76 -8.25
CA ASP A 477 -21.27 -20.52 -8.42
C ASP A 477 -20.80 -19.35 -7.54
N THR A 478 -19.49 -19.29 -7.25
CA THR A 478 -18.91 -18.31 -6.35
C THR A 478 -17.63 -17.75 -6.95
N ARG A 479 -17.43 -16.43 -6.83
CA ARG A 479 -16.16 -15.81 -7.23
C ARG A 479 -15.12 -16.07 -6.13
N CYS A 480 -14.10 -16.86 -6.46
CA CYS A 480 -12.98 -17.16 -5.58
C CYS A 480 -11.72 -16.47 -6.08
N TYR A 481 -10.91 -16.01 -5.13
CA TYR A 481 -9.62 -15.34 -5.37
C TYR A 481 -8.55 -16.10 -4.60
N LEU A 482 -7.45 -16.46 -5.27
CA LEU A 482 -6.31 -17.08 -4.63
C LEU A 482 -5.64 -16.07 -3.68
N ILE A 483 -5.30 -16.51 -2.47
CA ILE A 483 -4.76 -15.61 -1.45
C ILE A 483 -3.23 -15.63 -1.47
N ASN A 484 -2.61 -14.45 -1.56
CA ASN A 484 -1.17 -14.23 -1.49
C ASN A 484 -0.34 -15.04 -2.50
N GLU A 485 -0.96 -15.52 -3.55
CA GLU A 485 -0.32 -16.23 -4.65
C GLU A 485 -0.93 -15.82 -5.98
N ILE A 486 -0.13 -15.86 -7.04
CA ILE A 486 -0.60 -15.64 -8.41
C ILE A 486 -0.96 -17.00 -9.00
N PRO A 487 -2.20 -17.22 -9.46
CA PRO A 487 -2.59 -18.49 -10.04
C PRO A 487 -1.86 -18.74 -11.38
N GLU A 488 -1.47 -19.99 -11.61
CA GLU A 488 -0.95 -20.39 -12.91
C GLU A 488 -2.00 -20.16 -14.00
N LYS A 489 -3.25 -20.56 -13.71
CA LYS A 489 -4.39 -20.42 -14.63
C LYS A 489 -5.66 -20.01 -13.90
N LEU A 490 -6.45 -19.15 -14.55
CA LEU A 490 -7.79 -18.78 -14.08
C LEU A 490 -8.83 -19.78 -14.63
N ASN A 491 -9.84 -20.10 -13.84
CA ASN A 491 -10.92 -21.02 -14.24
C ASN A 491 -12.31 -20.43 -13.94
N ASN A 492 -13.38 -21.20 -14.05
CA ASN A 492 -14.74 -20.68 -13.91
C ASN A 492 -15.02 -20.09 -12.52
N ASN A 493 -14.46 -20.67 -11.47
CA ASN A 493 -14.69 -20.27 -10.08
C ASN A 493 -13.50 -19.47 -9.51
N LEU A 494 -12.27 -19.71 -10.00
CA LEU A 494 -11.08 -18.91 -9.67
C LEU A 494 -10.98 -17.74 -10.65
N VAL A 495 -11.40 -16.57 -10.19
CA VAL A 495 -11.52 -15.39 -11.06
C VAL A 495 -10.33 -14.44 -10.95
N GLY A 496 -9.48 -14.60 -9.94
CA GLY A 496 -8.34 -13.74 -9.70
C GLY A 496 -7.58 -14.08 -8.43
N PHE A 497 -6.92 -13.10 -7.89
CA PHE A 497 -6.10 -13.21 -6.67
C PHE A 497 -6.26 -11.97 -5.78
N ILE A 498 -5.94 -12.11 -4.49
CA ILE A 498 -6.02 -11.05 -3.50
C ILE A 498 -4.85 -11.14 -2.52
N PHE A 499 -4.33 -10.01 -2.10
CA PHE A 499 -3.24 -9.93 -1.13
C PHE A 499 -3.79 -9.50 0.22
N LEU A 500 -3.64 -10.35 1.22
CA LEU A 500 -4.18 -10.16 2.58
C LEU A 500 -3.11 -10.49 3.63
N PRO A 501 -3.03 -9.74 4.73
CA PRO A 501 -2.08 -10.00 5.81
C PRO A 501 -2.55 -11.16 6.69
N ILE A 502 -2.51 -12.40 6.21
CA ILE A 502 -3.12 -13.57 6.87
C ILE A 502 -2.17 -14.46 7.67
N SER A 503 -0.94 -14.04 7.95
CA SER A 503 -0.03 -14.84 8.78
C SER A 503 -0.67 -15.19 10.13
N LEU A 504 -0.68 -16.49 10.45
CA LEU A 504 -1.33 -17.05 11.62
C LEU A 504 -0.47 -18.18 12.21
N PRO A 505 0.28 -17.96 13.29
CA PRO A 505 1.02 -19.00 13.96
C PRO A 505 0.12 -20.13 14.47
N LEU A 506 0.45 -21.37 14.14
CA LEU A 506 -0.32 -22.56 14.46
C LEU A 506 0.53 -23.57 15.23
N SER A 507 -0.10 -24.30 16.16
CA SER A 507 0.50 -25.47 16.79
C SER A 507 0.57 -26.64 15.78
N GLU A 508 1.29 -27.70 16.13
CA GLU A 508 1.34 -28.96 15.34
C GLU A 508 -0.05 -29.56 15.11
N GLU A 509 -0.96 -29.38 16.05
CA GLU A 509 -2.35 -29.79 15.95
C GLU A 509 -3.20 -28.82 15.12
N GLY A 510 -2.60 -27.72 14.62
CA GLY A 510 -3.27 -26.69 13.85
C GLY A 510 -4.10 -25.73 14.68
N ASN A 511 -3.90 -25.62 16.00
CA ASN A 511 -4.54 -24.60 16.81
C ASN A 511 -3.79 -23.27 16.73
N VAL A 512 -4.52 -22.16 16.83
CA VAL A 512 -3.93 -20.82 16.88
C VAL A 512 -3.16 -20.66 18.18
N LEU A 513 -1.88 -20.36 18.14
CA LEU A 513 -1.02 -20.21 19.31
C LEU A 513 -1.48 -19.04 20.20
N SER A 514 -1.44 -19.23 21.51
CA SER A 514 -1.57 -18.14 22.49
C SER A 514 -0.29 -17.28 22.53
N PHE A 515 -0.33 -16.16 23.23
CA PHE A 515 0.86 -15.33 23.41
C PHE A 515 1.94 -16.02 24.23
N GLU A 516 1.54 -16.86 25.19
CA GLU A 516 2.44 -17.67 26.00
C GLU A 516 3.15 -18.73 25.16
N GLU A 517 2.43 -19.45 24.31
CA GLU A 517 3.01 -20.44 23.39
C GLU A 517 3.90 -19.78 22.33
N LEU A 518 3.53 -18.59 21.90
CA LEU A 518 4.26 -17.85 20.88
C LEU A 518 5.66 -17.43 21.34
N VAL A 519 5.81 -16.95 22.57
CA VAL A 519 7.10 -16.52 23.11
C VAL A 519 8.06 -17.68 23.33
N GLU A 520 7.54 -18.90 23.52
CA GLU A 520 8.38 -20.10 23.64
C GLU A 520 9.15 -20.44 22.35
N LYS A 521 8.67 -19.95 21.19
CA LYS A 521 9.33 -20.13 19.89
C LYS A 521 10.53 -19.17 19.69
N GLY A 522 10.67 -18.14 20.52
CA GLY A 522 11.78 -17.19 20.48
C GLY A 522 12.96 -17.58 21.37
N LYS A 523 14.12 -16.95 21.14
CA LYS A 523 15.30 -17.07 21.98
C LYS A 523 15.28 -16.09 23.14
N GLY A 524 15.92 -16.47 24.24
CA GLY A 524 16.13 -15.62 25.42
C GLY A 524 14.87 -15.44 26.28
N ALA A 525 14.66 -14.23 26.81
CA ALA A 525 13.56 -13.91 27.71
C ALA A 525 12.20 -14.18 27.07
N LYS A 526 11.29 -14.85 27.78
CA LYS A 526 9.96 -15.21 27.28
C LYS A 526 9.00 -14.02 27.38
N GLN A 527 9.16 -13.08 26.46
CA GLN A 527 8.40 -11.83 26.36
C GLN A 527 7.88 -11.60 24.95
N LEU A 528 6.83 -10.78 24.85
CA LEU A 528 6.26 -10.35 23.57
C LEU A 528 7.03 -9.14 23.02
N GLY A 529 7.38 -9.18 21.74
CA GLY A 529 7.69 -8.04 20.92
C GLY A 529 6.42 -7.49 20.29
N VAL A 530 6.23 -6.19 20.35
CA VAL A 530 5.15 -5.46 19.68
C VAL A 530 5.79 -4.48 18.71
N LEU A 531 5.34 -4.50 17.46
CA LEU A 531 5.86 -3.69 16.38
C LEU A 531 4.74 -2.89 15.71
N LYS A 532 4.97 -1.62 15.51
CA LYS A 532 4.19 -0.75 14.63
C LYS A 532 5.12 -0.07 13.64
N ILE A 533 4.73 -0.08 12.37
CA ILE A 533 5.38 0.64 11.26
C ILE A 533 4.34 1.54 10.62
N ASP A 534 4.76 2.71 10.14
CA ASP A 534 3.92 3.61 9.36
C ASP A 534 4.78 4.39 8.34
N LEU A 535 4.35 4.39 7.09
CA LEU A 535 5.02 5.08 6.00
C LEU A 535 5.10 6.59 6.27
N ASP A 536 6.27 7.14 6.11
CA ASP A 536 6.49 8.55 6.40
C ASP A 536 5.87 9.45 5.33
N ASN A 537 5.07 10.41 5.79
CA ASN A 537 4.56 11.49 4.95
C ASN A 537 3.75 11.04 3.71
N LEU A 538 3.00 9.92 3.77
CA LEU A 538 2.22 9.42 2.62
C LEU A 538 1.33 10.52 2.01
N GLY A 539 0.61 11.29 2.83
CA GLY A 539 -0.21 12.40 2.33
C GLY A 539 0.60 13.47 1.58
N PHE A 540 1.82 13.74 2.03
CA PHE A 540 2.74 14.65 1.35
C PHE A 540 3.29 14.04 0.04
N ILE A 541 3.65 12.76 0.05
CA ILE A 541 4.09 12.01 -1.15
C ILE A 541 3.00 12.04 -2.22
N LEU A 542 1.76 11.74 -1.84
CA LEU A 542 0.62 11.71 -2.74
C LEU A 542 0.23 13.12 -3.26
N GLY A 543 0.39 14.16 -2.45
CA GLY A 543 0.03 15.54 -2.82
C GLY A 543 1.16 16.32 -3.50
N LYS A 544 2.34 16.36 -2.88
CA LYS A 544 3.48 17.20 -3.27
C LYS A 544 4.72 16.42 -3.72
N GLY A 545 4.76 15.10 -3.55
CA GLY A 545 5.91 14.27 -3.92
C GLY A 545 6.24 14.31 -5.41
N TRP A 546 5.26 14.62 -6.26
CA TRP A 546 5.40 14.75 -7.71
C TRP A 546 5.67 16.18 -8.19
N GLU A 547 5.91 17.14 -7.28
CA GLU A 547 6.36 18.48 -7.63
C GLU A 547 7.82 18.47 -8.07
N LYS A 548 8.22 19.50 -8.83
CA LYS A 548 9.61 19.70 -9.24
C LYS A 548 10.42 20.21 -8.06
N TRP A 549 11.16 19.31 -7.42
CA TRP A 549 12.04 19.59 -6.28
C TRP A 549 13.48 19.80 -6.75
N GLU A 550 14.16 20.82 -6.19
CA GLU A 550 15.57 21.08 -6.41
C GLU A 550 16.39 20.69 -5.17
N LYS A 551 17.67 20.36 -5.34
CA LYS A 551 18.53 19.92 -4.24
C LYS A 551 18.59 20.92 -3.08
N GLU A 552 18.46 22.21 -3.39
CA GLU A 552 18.47 23.30 -2.39
C GLU A 552 17.18 23.38 -1.56
N ASP A 553 16.07 22.87 -2.07
CA ASP A 553 14.78 22.91 -1.38
C ASP A 553 14.77 22.04 -0.11
N PHE A 554 15.59 20.99 -0.09
CA PHE A 554 15.65 20.05 1.06
C PHE A 554 16.31 20.63 2.32
N ASN A 555 16.94 21.77 2.21
CA ASN A 555 17.64 22.44 3.32
C ASN A 555 16.91 23.70 3.81
N LYS A 556 15.75 24.03 3.22
CA LYS A 556 14.99 25.24 3.56
C LYS A 556 13.68 24.86 4.26
N PRO A 557 13.10 25.75 5.10
CA PRO A 557 11.76 25.57 5.60
C PRO A 557 10.75 25.40 4.47
N CYS A 558 9.68 24.64 4.73
CA CYS A 558 8.60 24.45 3.76
C CYS A 558 7.89 25.78 3.50
N GLU A 559 8.31 26.51 2.49
CA GLU A 559 7.55 27.64 1.97
C GLU A 559 6.46 27.14 1.03
N ASP A 560 5.28 27.75 1.07
CA ASP A 560 4.19 27.48 0.12
C ASP A 560 4.51 28.06 -1.29
N LYS A 561 5.66 27.66 -1.84
CA LYS A 561 5.96 27.94 -3.25
C LYS A 561 5.07 27.04 -4.11
N GLN A 562 4.36 27.65 -5.05
CA GLN A 562 3.71 26.89 -6.13
C GLN A 562 4.83 26.30 -7.02
N ARG A 563 5.06 25.00 -6.87
CA ARG A 563 5.92 24.22 -7.77
C ARG A 563 5.05 23.58 -8.85
N GLU A 564 5.63 23.37 -10.01
CA GLU A 564 5.00 22.61 -11.08
C GLU A 564 4.84 21.15 -10.61
N SER A 565 3.60 20.65 -10.59
CA SER A 565 3.30 19.28 -10.23
C SER A 565 3.23 18.39 -11.47
N LYS A 566 3.73 17.17 -11.36
CA LYS A 566 3.56 16.09 -12.33
C LYS A 566 2.52 15.05 -11.89
N LEU A 567 1.76 15.34 -10.86
CA LEU A 567 0.79 14.40 -10.32
C LEU A 567 -0.30 14.10 -11.35
N SER A 568 -0.56 12.82 -11.60
CA SER A 568 -1.68 12.34 -12.40
C SER A 568 -2.42 11.22 -11.67
N ILE A 569 -3.67 11.00 -12.04
CA ILE A 569 -4.48 9.91 -11.49
C ILE A 569 -3.85 8.55 -11.79
N SER A 570 -3.15 8.39 -12.92
CA SER A 570 -2.43 7.18 -13.32
C SER A 570 -1.24 6.91 -12.40
N ARG A 571 -0.46 7.94 -12.06
CA ARG A 571 0.67 7.83 -11.13
C ARG A 571 0.21 7.44 -9.74
N ILE A 572 -0.89 8.03 -9.26
CA ILE A 572 -1.49 7.64 -7.96
C ILE A 572 -1.96 6.18 -7.98
N ALA A 573 -2.69 5.77 -9.02
CA ALA A 573 -3.20 4.41 -9.14
C ALA A 573 -2.04 3.39 -9.19
N PHE A 574 -0.96 3.69 -9.91
CA PHE A 574 0.19 2.80 -9.98
C PHE A 574 1.01 2.78 -8.67
N LEU A 575 1.30 3.94 -8.09
CA LEU A 575 1.99 4.03 -6.79
C LEU A 575 1.22 3.28 -5.69
N SER A 576 -0.10 3.46 -5.62
CA SER A 576 -0.96 2.76 -4.65
C SER A 576 -0.94 1.24 -4.88
N THR A 577 -0.90 0.78 -6.14
CA THR A 577 -0.76 -0.63 -6.46
C THR A 577 0.58 -1.17 -5.95
N MET A 578 1.68 -0.46 -6.19
CA MET A 578 3.00 -0.90 -5.74
C MET A 578 3.12 -0.91 -4.21
N LEU A 579 2.59 0.09 -3.50
CA LEU A 579 2.54 0.08 -2.03
C LEU A 579 1.73 -1.11 -1.50
N SER A 580 0.60 -1.44 -2.14
CA SER A 580 -0.19 -2.63 -1.78
C SER A 580 0.57 -3.93 -2.01
N LEU A 581 1.35 -4.05 -3.09
CA LEU A 581 2.20 -5.22 -3.32
C LEU A 581 3.26 -5.36 -2.23
N PHE A 582 3.81 -4.27 -1.71
CA PHE A 582 4.77 -4.33 -0.62
C PHE A 582 4.09 -4.65 0.72
N PHE A 583 3.16 -3.81 1.17
CA PHE A 583 2.59 -3.93 2.51
C PHE A 583 1.64 -5.13 2.66
N ASN A 584 0.76 -5.39 1.68
CA ASN A 584 -0.20 -6.48 1.80
C ASN A 584 0.41 -7.84 1.42
N TRP A 585 1.31 -7.90 0.43
CA TRP A 585 1.83 -9.17 -0.07
C TRP A 585 3.23 -9.50 0.45
N GLN A 586 4.22 -8.61 0.23
CA GLN A 586 5.61 -8.87 0.63
C GLN A 586 5.74 -9.06 2.14
N VAL A 587 5.14 -8.17 2.96
CA VAL A 587 5.20 -8.28 4.42
C VAL A 587 4.48 -9.54 4.92
N ALA A 588 3.34 -9.91 4.31
CA ALA A 588 2.64 -11.15 4.64
C ALA A 588 3.48 -12.38 4.32
N LYS A 589 4.09 -12.42 3.12
CA LYS A 589 4.97 -13.54 2.72
C LYS A 589 6.25 -13.62 3.55
N LEU A 590 6.78 -12.49 4.00
CA LEU A 590 7.89 -12.48 4.94
C LEU A 590 7.51 -13.15 6.28
N ALA A 591 6.30 -12.84 6.80
CA ALA A 591 5.80 -13.45 8.02
C ALA A 591 5.48 -14.96 7.89
N GLU A 592 5.30 -15.47 6.67
CA GLU A 592 5.07 -16.90 6.38
C GLU A 592 6.36 -17.73 6.25
N ARG A 593 7.56 -17.11 6.27
CA ARG A 593 8.84 -17.84 6.23
C ARG A 593 9.03 -18.70 7.48
N ASP A 594 9.78 -19.79 7.35
CA ASP A 594 10.06 -20.75 8.43
C ASP A 594 10.61 -20.10 9.70
N GLU A 595 11.33 -19.00 9.58
CA GLU A 595 11.91 -18.24 10.68
C GLU A 595 10.85 -17.50 11.53
N TYR A 596 9.71 -17.14 10.92
CA TYR A 596 8.70 -16.25 11.51
C TYR A 596 7.31 -16.86 11.65
N LYS A 597 6.93 -17.82 10.80
CA LYS A 597 5.56 -18.36 10.66
C LYS A 597 4.94 -18.85 11.98
N ASP A 598 5.75 -19.41 12.89
CA ASP A 598 5.31 -19.97 14.16
C ASP A 598 5.53 -19.03 15.35
N SER A 599 6.05 -17.81 15.10
CA SER A 599 6.50 -16.92 16.16
C SER A 599 6.00 -15.48 16.05
N ILE A 600 5.37 -15.11 14.92
CA ILE A 600 4.86 -13.77 14.66
C ILE A 600 3.41 -13.78 14.22
N TYR A 601 2.57 -13.03 14.91
CA TYR A 601 1.26 -12.62 14.47
C TYR A 601 1.34 -11.32 13.69
N LEU A 602 1.03 -11.36 12.41
CA LEU A 602 0.76 -10.16 11.63
C LEU A 602 -0.70 -9.76 11.86
N ILE A 603 -0.95 -8.81 12.76
CA ILE A 603 -2.31 -8.37 13.11
C ILE A 603 -2.94 -7.69 11.91
N PHE A 604 -2.26 -6.69 11.36
CA PHE A 604 -2.60 -6.08 10.08
C PHE A 604 -1.33 -5.62 9.35
N SER A 605 -1.43 -5.57 8.04
CA SER A 605 -0.46 -4.96 7.16
C SER A 605 -1.21 -4.51 5.91
N GLY A 606 -1.16 -3.24 5.58
CA GLY A 606 -1.87 -2.72 4.42
C GLY A 606 -1.92 -1.21 4.38
N GLY A 607 -2.03 -0.68 3.18
CA GLY A 607 -1.92 0.75 2.97
C GLY A 607 -0.50 1.24 3.21
N ASP A 608 -0.27 1.79 4.37
CA ASP A 608 1.01 2.35 4.84
C ASP A 608 1.41 1.83 6.23
N ASP A 609 0.57 1.03 6.85
CA ASP A 609 0.67 0.58 8.23
C ASP A 609 1.01 -0.91 8.34
N VAL A 610 1.85 -1.29 9.33
CA VAL A 610 2.07 -2.66 9.77
C VAL A 610 1.95 -2.74 11.28
N PHE A 611 1.25 -3.76 11.80
CA PHE A 611 1.21 -4.08 13.20
C PHE A 611 1.45 -5.59 13.41
N ALA A 612 2.50 -5.92 14.14
CA ALA A 612 2.87 -7.30 14.42
C ALA A 612 3.15 -7.52 15.91
N VAL A 613 2.84 -8.73 16.39
CA VAL A 613 3.10 -9.17 17.77
C VAL A 613 3.69 -10.57 17.71
N GLY A 614 4.71 -10.85 18.50
CA GLY A 614 5.33 -12.17 18.47
C GLY A 614 6.39 -12.36 19.56
N ALA A 615 7.18 -13.42 19.44
CA ALA A 615 8.38 -13.58 20.24
C ALA A 615 9.31 -12.39 19.99
N TRP A 616 9.72 -11.68 21.06
CA TRP A 616 10.37 -10.37 20.96
C TRP A 616 11.58 -10.38 20.01
N GLU A 617 12.43 -11.40 20.10
CA GLU A 617 13.63 -11.49 19.27
C GLU A 617 13.27 -11.67 17.79
N ARG A 618 12.26 -12.48 17.47
CA ARG A 618 11.77 -12.68 16.11
C ARG A 618 11.18 -11.38 15.53
N VAL A 619 10.39 -10.65 16.30
CA VAL A 619 9.82 -9.36 15.87
C VAL A 619 10.92 -8.31 15.65
N PHE A 620 11.99 -8.32 16.46
CA PHE A 620 13.13 -7.44 16.30
C PHE A 620 13.83 -7.63 14.94
N TYR A 621 14.13 -8.88 14.57
CA TYR A 621 14.76 -9.17 13.27
C TYR A 621 13.78 -9.06 12.10
N PHE A 622 12.51 -9.33 12.31
CA PHE A 622 11.46 -9.10 11.31
C PHE A 622 11.38 -7.64 10.86
N LEU A 623 11.47 -6.70 11.82
CA LEU A 623 11.55 -5.26 11.51
C LEU A 623 12.77 -4.93 10.64
N LYS A 624 13.94 -5.50 10.96
CA LYS A 624 15.17 -5.34 10.16
C LYS A 624 14.93 -5.76 8.71
N GLU A 625 14.39 -6.95 8.49
CA GLU A 625 14.15 -7.48 7.15
C GLU A 625 13.09 -6.68 6.38
N ILE A 626 12.00 -6.24 7.03
CA ILE A 626 11.03 -5.35 6.38
C ILE A 626 11.73 -4.08 5.90
N ARG A 627 12.62 -3.49 6.73
CA ARG A 627 13.36 -2.29 6.34
C ARG A 627 14.28 -2.52 5.15
N GLU A 628 15.04 -3.61 5.17
CA GLU A 628 15.93 -4.00 4.06
C GLU A 628 15.15 -4.16 2.76
N LYS A 629 14.03 -4.88 2.81
CA LYS A 629 13.16 -5.10 1.66
C LYS A 629 12.51 -3.81 1.18
N PHE A 630 12.12 -2.91 2.06
CA PHE A 630 11.54 -1.63 1.69
C PHE A 630 12.54 -0.71 0.99
N GLU A 631 13.79 -0.63 1.45
CA GLU A 631 14.86 0.11 0.80
C GLU A 631 15.21 -0.48 -0.59
N GLU A 632 15.21 -1.82 -0.69
CA GLU A 632 15.39 -2.51 -1.97
C GLU A 632 14.23 -2.24 -2.94
N PHE A 633 13.01 -2.13 -2.44
CA PHE A 633 11.80 -1.91 -3.21
C PHE A 633 11.67 -0.47 -3.71
N THR A 634 11.91 0.51 -2.86
CA THR A 634 11.74 1.93 -3.24
C THR A 634 12.93 2.47 -4.01
N LYS A 635 14.17 2.06 -3.68
CA LYS A 635 15.42 2.63 -4.22
C LYS A 635 15.47 4.15 -4.11
N ASN A 636 14.72 4.74 -3.16
CA ASN A 636 14.64 6.19 -2.94
C ASN A 636 14.76 6.48 -1.43
N GLU A 637 15.82 7.20 -1.06
CA GLU A 637 16.14 7.51 0.34
C GLU A 637 15.17 8.48 1.01
N LEU A 638 14.32 9.16 0.22
CA LEU A 638 13.29 10.08 0.72
C LEU A 638 11.94 9.40 0.94
N VAL A 639 11.79 8.15 0.50
CA VAL A 639 10.59 7.34 0.75
C VAL A 639 10.91 6.35 1.85
N THR A 640 10.51 6.68 3.06
CA THR A 640 10.89 5.96 4.28
C THR A 640 9.68 5.62 5.12
N PHE A 641 9.87 4.77 6.10
CA PHE A 641 8.89 4.56 7.17
C PHE A 641 9.52 4.77 8.54
N SER A 642 8.70 5.19 9.49
CA SER A 642 9.04 5.19 10.91
C SER A 642 8.45 3.97 11.62
N SER A 643 9.10 3.56 12.71
CA SER A 643 8.70 2.37 13.45
C SER A 643 8.75 2.62 14.96
N SER A 644 7.94 1.86 15.68
CA SER A 644 8.01 1.74 17.14
C SER A 644 8.07 0.27 17.52
N TYR A 645 8.96 -0.08 18.44
CA TYR A 645 9.19 -1.44 18.92
C TYR A 645 9.23 -1.49 20.43
N LEU A 646 8.38 -2.34 21.03
CA LEU A 646 8.28 -2.53 22.47
C LEU A 646 8.46 -4.00 22.83
N ILE A 647 8.93 -4.23 24.06
CA ILE A 647 8.96 -5.56 24.68
C ILE A 647 8.09 -5.52 25.93
N VAL A 648 7.12 -6.43 26.04
CA VAL A 648 6.17 -6.49 27.14
C VAL A 648 5.96 -7.93 27.63
N PRO A 649 5.56 -8.15 28.89
CA PRO A 649 5.17 -9.47 29.38
C PRO A 649 3.98 -10.05 28.60
N THR A 650 3.84 -11.38 28.55
CA THR A 650 2.76 -12.06 27.82
C THR A 650 1.36 -11.67 28.28
N HIS A 651 1.18 -11.40 29.58
CA HIS A 651 -0.10 -11.00 30.18
C HIS A 651 -0.32 -9.49 30.19
N PHE A 652 0.55 -8.71 29.54
CA PHE A 652 0.38 -7.26 29.51
C PHE A 652 -0.90 -6.86 28.76
N PRO A 653 -1.72 -5.94 29.31
CA PRO A 653 -3.00 -5.60 28.69
C PRO A 653 -2.85 -5.10 27.27
N VAL A 654 -3.57 -5.73 26.34
CA VAL A 654 -3.49 -5.43 24.89
C VAL A 654 -3.75 -3.97 24.58
N ILE A 655 -4.77 -3.39 25.20
CA ILE A 655 -5.10 -1.97 25.02
C ILE A 655 -3.97 -1.05 25.48
N ARG A 656 -3.21 -1.43 26.52
CA ARG A 656 -2.10 -0.62 27.01
C ARG A 656 -0.90 -0.68 26.09
N PHE A 657 -0.51 -1.87 25.58
CA PHE A 657 0.62 -1.91 24.66
C PHE A 657 0.28 -1.24 23.32
N SER A 658 -1.00 -1.27 22.89
CA SER A 658 -1.40 -0.56 21.68
C SER A 658 -1.27 0.96 21.82
N HIS A 659 -1.60 1.53 22.98
CA HIS A 659 -1.36 2.96 23.25
C HIS A 659 0.13 3.28 23.33
N LEU A 660 0.91 2.49 24.09
CA LEU A 660 2.36 2.74 24.23
C LEU A 660 3.10 2.67 22.89
N ILE A 661 2.73 1.75 21.99
CA ILE A 661 3.37 1.64 20.68
C ILE A 661 3.01 2.81 19.78
N GLU A 662 1.77 3.30 19.84
CA GLU A 662 1.32 4.48 19.10
C GLU A 662 2.00 5.76 19.63
N ASP A 663 2.08 5.93 20.94
CA ASP A 663 2.79 7.06 21.55
C ASP A 663 4.27 7.05 21.15
N GLY A 664 4.92 5.87 21.16
CA GLY A 664 6.28 5.71 20.72
C GLY A 664 6.48 6.02 19.22
N LEU A 665 5.53 5.64 18.39
CA LEU A 665 5.56 5.98 16.96
C LEU A 665 5.34 7.47 16.73
N ALA A 666 4.41 8.10 17.46
CA ALA A 666 4.17 9.53 17.40
C ALA A 666 5.43 10.34 17.84
N GLU A 667 6.11 9.89 18.89
CA GLU A 667 7.38 10.47 19.31
C GLU A 667 8.49 10.27 18.27
N ALA A 668 8.60 9.07 17.65
CA ALA A 668 9.54 8.79 16.57
C ALA A 668 9.32 9.71 15.37
N LYS A 669 8.06 9.95 15.00
CA LYS A 669 7.72 10.86 13.89
C LYS A 669 8.01 12.33 14.21
N GLY A 670 8.27 12.62 15.45
CA GLY A 670 8.70 13.93 15.93
C GLY A 670 7.57 14.94 16.05
N ILE A 671 7.67 15.73 17.11
CA ILE A 671 6.96 16.99 17.23
C ILE A 671 7.64 17.97 16.26
N GLU A 672 6.87 18.69 15.53
CA GLU A 672 7.12 19.59 14.39
C GLU A 672 8.20 20.69 14.57
N GLU A 673 9.33 20.43 15.21
CA GLU A 673 10.29 21.50 15.52
C GLU A 673 11.12 22.00 14.33
N ASP A 674 11.24 21.22 13.23
CA ASP A 674 11.91 21.67 12.01
C ASP A 674 11.13 21.26 10.77
N ARG A 675 10.23 22.11 10.30
CA ARG A 675 9.51 21.94 9.02
C ARG A 675 10.44 22.13 7.83
N LYS A 676 11.38 21.21 7.63
CA LYS A 676 12.12 21.10 6.38
C LYS A 676 11.26 20.37 5.36
N CYS A 677 11.36 20.73 4.11
CA CYS A 677 10.66 20.08 3.01
C CYS A 677 11.61 19.23 2.16
N PRO A 678 11.24 18.00 1.87
CA PRO A 678 10.26 17.14 2.56
C PRO A 678 10.71 16.85 3.99
N PRO A 679 9.80 16.75 4.94
CA PRO A 679 10.18 16.57 6.34
C PRO A 679 10.83 15.20 6.54
N PRO A 680 12.09 15.12 6.95
CA PRO A 680 12.71 13.85 7.25
C PRO A 680 12.11 13.26 8.53
N LYS A 681 11.47 12.11 8.46
CA LYS A 681 11.14 11.29 9.62
C LYS A 681 12.17 10.20 9.76
N ASN A 682 11.96 9.05 9.14
CA ASN A 682 12.95 7.97 9.08
C ASN A 682 13.49 7.55 10.46
N LYS A 683 12.60 7.44 11.44
CA LYS A 683 12.95 7.18 12.84
C LYS A 683 12.51 5.79 13.29
N GLY A 684 13.25 5.24 14.26
CA GLY A 684 12.87 4.03 14.98
C GLY A 684 12.86 4.27 16.48
N MET A 685 11.74 3.99 17.16
CA MET A 685 11.63 3.97 18.61
C MET A 685 11.87 2.55 19.12
N PHE A 686 12.94 2.33 19.85
CA PHE A 686 13.31 1.04 20.42
C PHE A 686 13.39 1.14 21.95
N LEU A 687 12.45 0.50 22.66
CA LEU A 687 12.41 0.48 24.12
C LEU A 687 12.57 1.89 24.74
N ASN A 688 11.85 2.87 24.20
CA ASN A 688 11.89 4.30 24.55
C ASN A 688 13.20 5.02 24.18
N VAL A 689 13.97 4.50 23.24
CA VAL A 689 15.12 5.18 22.64
C VAL A 689 14.83 5.45 21.17
N CYS A 690 14.75 6.74 20.82
CA CYS A 690 14.50 7.15 19.43
C CYS A 690 15.83 7.26 18.69
N LEU A 691 15.94 6.56 17.55
CA LEU A 691 17.11 6.54 16.68
C LEU A 691 16.72 6.88 15.26
N ASP A 692 17.65 7.47 14.50
CA ASP A 692 17.51 7.57 13.05
C ASP A 692 17.75 6.21 12.41
N TRP A 693 16.93 5.83 11.40
CA TRP A 693 17.22 4.60 10.65
C TRP A 693 18.55 4.73 9.89
N GLY A 694 18.83 5.90 9.33
CA GLY A 694 19.88 6.03 8.33
C GLY A 694 19.50 5.31 7.02
N TYR A 695 20.49 5.04 6.20
CA TYR A 695 20.35 4.23 4.98
C TYR A 695 21.42 3.13 4.98
N LYS A 696 21.05 1.88 4.69
CA LYS A 696 21.96 0.74 4.76
C LYS A 696 23.24 0.99 3.94
N GLY A 697 24.40 0.86 4.58
CA GLY A 697 25.70 1.07 3.94
C GLY A 697 26.18 2.53 3.89
N LYS A 698 25.40 3.52 4.35
CA LYS A 698 25.84 4.91 4.54
C LYS A 698 26.12 5.18 6.01
N ARG A 699 27.38 5.31 6.38
CA ARG A 699 27.83 5.56 7.76
C ARG A 699 27.88 7.05 8.07
N GLU A 700 26.74 7.74 7.92
CA GLU A 700 26.66 9.17 8.28
C GLU A 700 26.38 9.37 9.79
N ASP A 701 25.70 8.42 10.43
CA ASP A 701 25.36 8.43 11.84
C ASP A 701 25.76 7.10 12.52
N LYS A 702 26.70 7.20 13.48
CA LYS A 702 27.21 6.08 14.28
C LYS A 702 26.21 5.52 15.31
N THR A 703 25.06 6.13 15.42
CA THR A 703 23.98 5.75 16.34
C THR A 703 22.66 5.46 15.63
N SER A 704 22.73 5.12 14.36
CA SER A 704 21.56 4.74 13.58
C SER A 704 20.99 3.37 14.01
N VAL A 705 19.78 3.08 13.58
CA VAL A 705 19.16 1.75 13.79
C VAL A 705 19.99 0.66 13.09
N TRP A 706 20.58 0.95 11.92
CA TRP A 706 21.48 0.00 11.26
C TRP A 706 22.71 -0.31 12.09
N GLU A 707 23.34 0.70 12.70
CA GLU A 707 24.48 0.52 13.61
C GLU A 707 24.08 -0.31 14.86
N LEU A 708 22.82 -0.14 15.35
CA LEU A 708 22.31 -0.96 16.46
C LEU A 708 22.34 -2.46 16.11
N TYR A 709 21.85 -2.84 14.94
CA TYR A 709 21.87 -4.23 14.48
C TYR A 709 23.31 -4.72 14.25
N GLU A 710 24.16 -3.92 13.59
CA GLU A 710 25.56 -4.27 13.33
C GLU A 710 26.35 -4.48 14.64
N TRP A 711 26.16 -3.63 15.64
CA TRP A 711 26.82 -3.81 16.93
C TRP A 711 26.34 -5.07 17.65
N ILE A 712 25.06 -5.36 17.65
CA ILE A 712 24.53 -6.59 18.26
C ILE A 712 25.12 -7.83 17.57
N GLU A 713 25.08 -7.91 16.26
CA GLU A 713 25.60 -9.04 15.48
C GLU A 713 27.11 -9.19 15.65
N ARG A 714 27.84 -8.09 15.71
CA ARG A 714 29.28 -8.07 15.95
C ARG A 714 29.64 -8.61 17.32
N ILE A 715 28.98 -8.12 18.38
CA ILE A 715 29.23 -8.59 19.76
C ILE A 715 28.90 -10.09 19.88
N GLU A 716 27.80 -10.51 19.28
CA GLU A 716 27.42 -11.96 19.22
C GLU A 716 28.50 -12.82 18.58
N LYS A 717 29.08 -12.36 17.48
CA LYS A 717 30.14 -13.08 16.76
C LYS A 717 31.48 -13.07 17.50
N GLU A 718 31.92 -11.92 18.00
CA GLU A 718 33.24 -11.77 18.60
C GLU A 718 33.29 -12.30 20.03
N ALA A 719 32.19 -12.17 20.82
CA ALA A 719 32.14 -12.63 22.21
C ALA A 719 31.34 -13.96 22.39
N GLU A 720 31.13 -14.74 21.33
CA GLU A 720 30.28 -15.95 21.30
C GLU A 720 30.48 -16.86 22.52
N ARG A 721 31.75 -17.10 22.96
CA ARG A 721 32.07 -18.01 24.07
C ARG A 721 31.59 -17.53 25.42
N ASP A 722 31.57 -16.21 25.65
CA ASP A 722 31.29 -15.58 26.96
C ASP A 722 30.17 -14.55 26.85
N ILE A 723 29.34 -14.65 25.81
CA ILE A 723 28.34 -13.65 25.45
C ILE A 723 27.40 -13.27 26.61
N GLU A 724 27.00 -14.25 27.41
CA GLU A 724 26.12 -14.02 28.57
C GLU A 724 26.81 -13.15 29.63
N GLN A 725 28.06 -13.45 29.98
CA GLN A 725 28.82 -12.70 30.98
C GLN A 725 29.18 -11.31 30.44
N PHE A 726 29.60 -11.26 29.16
CA PHE A 726 29.92 -10.00 28.49
C PHE A 726 28.72 -9.07 28.43
N SER A 727 27.55 -9.56 28.01
CA SER A 727 26.33 -8.77 27.93
C SER A 727 25.84 -8.27 29.29
N ARG A 728 25.91 -9.10 30.34
CA ARG A 728 25.59 -8.68 31.71
C ARG A 728 26.50 -7.57 32.20
N ARG A 729 27.80 -7.69 31.97
CA ARG A 729 28.80 -6.68 32.37
C ARG A 729 28.57 -5.38 31.60
N LEU A 730 28.41 -5.48 30.28
CA LEU A 730 28.11 -4.34 29.44
C LEU A 730 26.85 -3.62 29.90
N GLY A 731 25.78 -4.34 30.28
CA GLY A 731 24.52 -3.79 30.77
C GLY A 731 24.68 -2.99 32.05
N LEU A 732 25.47 -3.50 33.02
CA LEU A 732 25.76 -2.81 34.27
C LEU A 732 26.52 -1.50 34.00
N ILE A 733 27.53 -1.53 33.17
CA ILE A 733 28.40 -0.39 32.88
C ILE A 733 27.63 0.65 32.04
N ALA A 734 26.95 0.21 31.01
CA ALA A 734 26.20 1.05 30.08
C ALA A 734 25.04 1.80 30.79
N GLY A 735 24.36 1.14 31.72
CA GLY A 735 23.29 1.78 32.50
C GLY A 735 23.78 2.97 33.35
N VAL A 736 24.92 2.82 34.05
CA VAL A 736 25.56 3.90 34.81
C VAL A 736 26.05 5.01 33.87
N PHE A 737 26.65 4.64 32.74
CA PHE A 737 27.15 5.56 31.73
C PHE A 737 26.04 6.40 31.12
N SER A 738 24.93 5.78 30.67
CA SER A 738 23.78 6.51 30.12
C SER A 738 23.17 7.50 31.10
N SER A 739 23.12 7.16 32.37
CA SER A 739 22.68 8.08 33.41
C SER A 739 23.59 9.30 33.49
N GLY A 740 24.91 9.11 33.46
CA GLY A 740 25.91 10.21 33.46
C GLY A 740 25.76 11.11 32.23
N LEU A 741 25.63 10.53 31.04
CA LEU A 741 25.44 11.28 29.80
C LEU A 741 24.14 12.11 29.81
N ARG A 742 23.06 11.59 30.35
CA ARG A 742 21.80 12.35 30.50
C ARG A 742 21.96 13.56 31.44
N GLU A 743 22.75 13.43 32.52
CA GLU A 743 23.07 14.55 33.41
C GLU A 743 23.97 15.60 32.72
N MET A 744 24.97 15.17 31.92
CA MET A 744 25.78 16.07 31.10
C MET A 744 24.94 16.84 30.06
N LYS A 745 23.98 16.18 29.42
CA LYS A 745 23.04 16.81 28.48
C LYS A 745 22.21 17.91 29.13
N LYS A 746 21.97 17.81 30.44
CA LYS A 746 21.33 18.86 31.29
C LYS A 746 22.31 19.93 31.79
N GLY A 747 23.57 19.94 31.35
CA GLY A 747 24.57 20.91 31.73
C GLY A 747 25.31 20.59 33.05
N LYS A 748 25.15 19.39 33.61
CA LYS A 748 25.84 19.00 34.86
C LYS A 748 27.19 18.34 34.57
N LEU A 749 28.28 19.01 34.84
CA LEU A 749 29.67 18.56 34.59
C LEU A 749 30.08 17.25 35.28
N LYS A 750 29.40 16.84 36.37
CA LYS A 750 29.69 15.59 37.08
C LYS A 750 29.58 14.31 36.20
N GLY A 751 28.99 14.42 35.01
CA GLY A 751 28.86 13.31 34.07
C GLY A 751 30.17 12.84 33.43
N ILE A 752 31.21 13.69 33.37
CA ILE A 752 32.51 13.33 32.70
C ILE A 752 33.18 12.12 33.38
N GLU A 753 33.03 11.95 34.66
CA GLU A 753 33.58 10.78 35.38
C GLU A 753 33.03 9.45 34.85
N HIS A 754 31.87 9.42 34.23
CA HIS A 754 31.25 8.22 33.73
C HIS A 754 31.87 7.73 32.42
N VAL A 755 32.54 8.61 31.67
CA VAL A 755 33.19 8.25 30.39
C VAL A 755 34.38 7.30 30.62
N TRP A 756 35.26 7.65 31.55
CA TRP A 756 36.39 6.78 31.88
C TRP A 756 35.96 5.53 32.68
N ARG A 757 34.90 5.63 33.49
CA ARG A 757 34.34 4.47 34.21
C ARG A 757 33.81 3.40 33.27
N PHE A 758 33.29 3.78 32.10
CA PHE A 758 32.89 2.84 31.06
C PHE A 758 34.10 2.04 30.56
N ALA A 759 35.15 2.71 30.13
CA ALA A 759 36.38 2.07 29.67
C ALA A 759 37.03 1.21 30.77
N TYR A 760 37.12 1.75 32.01
CA TYR A 760 37.66 1.01 33.16
C TYR A 760 36.83 -0.24 33.49
N GLY A 761 35.51 -0.18 33.34
CA GLY A 761 34.62 -1.32 33.59
C GLY A 761 34.76 -2.45 32.59
N LEU A 762 35.27 -2.18 31.36
CA LEU A 762 35.53 -3.17 30.33
C LEU A 762 36.95 -3.72 30.33
N ARG A 763 37.86 -3.21 31.17
CA ARG A 763 39.28 -3.55 31.16
C ARG A 763 39.59 -5.03 31.26
N ASP A 764 38.79 -5.81 31.99
CA ASP A 764 39.02 -7.24 32.21
C ASP A 764 38.78 -8.05 30.94
N TRP A 765 38.02 -7.49 30.00
CA TRP A 765 37.69 -8.09 28.72
C TRP A 765 38.69 -7.73 27.59
N VAL A 766 39.54 -6.73 27.80
CA VAL A 766 40.56 -6.29 26.82
C VAL A 766 41.47 -7.46 26.42
N LYS A 767 41.83 -8.32 27.37
CA LYS A 767 42.74 -9.47 27.07
C LYS A 767 42.12 -10.51 26.12
N GLN A 768 40.82 -10.67 26.16
CA GLN A 768 40.09 -11.66 25.35
C GLN A 768 39.49 -11.07 24.06
N TYR A 769 39.03 -9.80 24.14
CA TYR A 769 38.27 -9.15 23.08
C TYR A 769 38.79 -7.73 22.82
N GLN A 770 40.13 -7.59 22.62
CA GLN A 770 40.77 -6.28 22.54
C GLN A 770 40.12 -5.34 21.53
N ASN A 771 39.96 -5.78 20.27
CA ASN A 771 39.39 -4.93 19.22
C ASN A 771 37.95 -4.50 19.52
N LEU A 772 37.12 -5.42 20.03
CA LEU A 772 35.72 -5.13 20.37
C LEU A 772 35.62 -4.09 21.49
N VAL A 773 36.46 -4.25 22.54
CA VAL A 773 36.46 -3.33 23.68
C VAL A 773 37.00 -1.95 23.27
N GLU A 774 38.07 -1.90 22.49
CA GLU A 774 38.63 -0.65 21.98
C GLU A 774 37.62 0.11 21.12
N ASP A 775 36.87 -0.58 20.27
CA ASP A 775 35.84 0.03 19.42
C ASP A 775 34.61 0.48 20.22
N LEU A 776 34.18 -0.27 21.25
CA LEU A 776 33.13 0.19 22.17
C LEU A 776 33.55 1.44 22.97
N VAL A 777 34.83 1.50 23.39
CA VAL A 777 35.37 2.67 24.06
C VAL A 777 35.45 3.86 23.10
N ARG A 778 35.84 3.63 21.85
CA ARG A 778 35.87 4.67 20.81
C ARG A 778 34.46 5.17 20.49
N LEU A 779 33.48 4.28 20.33
CA LEU A 779 32.09 4.65 20.15
C LEU A 779 31.61 5.53 21.29
N ASN A 780 31.91 5.16 22.54
CA ASN A 780 31.61 5.97 23.71
C ASN A 780 32.18 7.40 23.64
N GLN A 781 33.45 7.55 23.22
CA GLN A 781 34.08 8.86 23.04
C GLN A 781 33.42 9.67 21.91
N GLU A 782 33.06 9.03 20.82
CA GLU A 782 32.46 9.66 19.65
C GLU A 782 31.00 10.11 19.89
N LEU A 783 30.29 9.53 20.86
CA LEU A 783 28.98 10.01 21.30
C LEU A 783 29.02 11.37 22.00
N ILE A 784 30.19 11.84 22.39
CA ILE A 784 30.39 13.10 23.12
C ILE A 784 31.18 14.06 22.23
N VAL A 785 30.48 15.03 21.64
CA VAL A 785 31.11 16.06 20.81
C VAL A 785 31.18 17.39 21.56
N GLU A 786 32.38 17.98 21.64
CA GLU A 786 32.58 19.30 22.16
C GLU A 786 32.25 20.36 21.13
N VAL A 787 31.31 21.26 21.43
CA VAL A 787 30.89 22.34 20.54
C VAL A 787 31.01 23.68 21.25
N TRP A 788 31.62 24.65 20.59
CA TRP A 788 31.63 26.03 21.01
C TRP A 788 30.43 26.77 20.40
N LYS A 789 29.51 27.24 21.26
CA LYS A 789 28.36 28.02 20.83
C LYS A 789 28.28 29.28 21.69
N GLU A 790 28.23 30.46 21.06
CA GLU A 790 28.09 31.75 21.73
C GLU A 790 29.19 32.06 22.78
N GLY A 791 30.41 31.55 22.56
CA GLY A 791 31.52 31.74 23.49
C GLY A 791 31.53 30.82 24.71
N GLU A 792 30.54 29.93 24.82
CA GLU A 792 30.47 28.91 25.86
C GLU A 792 30.75 27.52 25.32
N LYS A 793 31.44 26.72 26.12
CA LYS A 793 31.74 25.34 25.85
C LYS A 793 30.51 24.47 26.16
N LYS A 794 29.86 23.87 25.13
CA LYS A 794 28.72 22.95 25.28
C LYS A 794 29.09 21.57 24.81
N TRP A 795 28.57 20.53 25.48
CA TRP A 795 28.70 19.15 25.08
C TRP A 795 27.46 18.74 24.31
N LEU A 796 27.64 18.36 23.04
CA LEU A 796 26.61 17.67 22.24
C LEU A 796 26.75 16.19 22.49
N ILE A 797 25.69 15.57 23.04
CA ILE A 797 25.60 14.12 23.25
C ILE A 797 24.52 13.61 22.32
N ALA A 798 24.92 12.80 21.32
CA ALA A 798 24.02 12.32 20.28
C ALA A 798 22.92 11.44 20.88
N HIS A 799 23.24 10.26 21.31
CA HIS A 799 22.26 9.29 21.85
C HIS A 799 22.79 8.66 23.15
N PRO A 800 22.51 9.25 24.31
CA PRO A 800 23.10 8.79 25.57
C PRO A 800 22.74 7.34 25.96
N ASP A 801 21.65 6.83 25.43
CA ASP A 801 21.13 5.49 25.72
C ASP A 801 21.50 4.42 24.68
N PHE A 802 22.26 4.75 23.63
CA PHE A 802 22.54 3.82 22.53
C PHE A 802 23.27 2.54 22.98
N ILE A 803 24.39 2.67 23.70
CA ILE A 803 25.12 1.50 24.20
C ILE A 803 24.30 0.72 25.25
N ASN A 804 23.51 1.43 26.06
CA ASN A 804 22.60 0.79 27.00
C ASN A 804 21.49 -0.01 26.27
N LEU A 805 21.01 0.48 25.13
CA LEU A 805 20.04 -0.23 24.31
C LEU A 805 20.63 -1.54 23.74
N ILE A 806 21.85 -1.50 23.19
CA ILE A 806 22.59 -2.69 22.75
C ILE A 806 22.69 -3.71 23.90
N ALA A 807 23.17 -3.26 25.06
CA ALA A 807 23.33 -4.11 26.23
C ALA A 807 22.00 -4.72 26.73
N ARG A 808 20.91 -3.95 26.70
CA ARG A 808 19.57 -4.45 27.08
C ARG A 808 19.07 -5.52 26.13
N ILE A 809 19.23 -5.36 24.82
CA ILE A 809 18.82 -6.35 23.81
C ILE A 809 19.62 -7.62 23.98
N LEU A 810 20.95 -7.53 24.10
CA LEU A 810 21.81 -8.69 24.33
C LEU A 810 21.47 -9.43 25.66
N ASN A 811 21.26 -8.69 26.75
CA ASN A 811 20.85 -9.27 28.02
C ASN A 811 19.51 -10.01 27.94
N LEU A 812 18.55 -9.49 27.21
CA LEU A 812 17.25 -10.17 27.00
C LEU A 812 17.43 -11.44 26.16
N LYS A 813 18.33 -11.43 25.18
CA LYS A 813 18.56 -12.57 24.28
C LYS A 813 19.32 -13.73 24.97
N TYR A 814 20.23 -13.42 25.89
CA TYR A 814 21.10 -14.39 26.57
C TYR A 814 20.77 -14.57 28.07
N ARG A 815 19.63 -14.07 28.55
CA ARG A 815 19.05 -14.47 29.82
C ARG A 815 18.34 -15.80 29.64
N GLY A 816 18.96 -16.86 30.12
CA GLY A 816 18.35 -18.18 30.29
C GLY A 816 17.37 -18.19 31.47
#